data_ba84dd4b4e3ef0b4a370a567b5a1ccfc
#
_entry.id   ba84dd4b4e3ef0b4a370a567b5a1ccfc
#
_cell.length_a   1.000
_cell.length_b   1.000
_cell.length_c   1.000
_cell.angle_alpha   90.00
_cell.angle_beta   90.00
_cell.angle_gamma   90.00
#
_symmetry.space_group_name_H-M   'P 1'
#
loop_
_entity.id
_entity.type
_entity.pdbx_description
1 polymer ?
#
loop_
_entity_poly.entity_id
_entity_poly.type
_entity_poly.pdbx_seq_one_letter_code
_entity_poly.pdbx_strand_id
1 'polypeptide(L)'
;METPRENLPAHASVIVIGGGVMGCSTLYHLAKDGVSDAILLERNKLTSGTTWHSAAQVRALRSTRNLTDLVRYSISLYSRLEEETGQQVGWINKGSLSIATNEDRMVHVRRQAALAGLFGMQADTISAGEAAERWPLMNADDVVGAVWAPDDGRVSPSDLCAALVKGARAGGARIFEDTGVTGILTEGGRVVGVETGRGTVKCDAIALCTGLWSREAAAMAGAEVPAWPCEHFYLLTKPVDGISGNLPTLSDHDGHLYIRDDSGGLLVGCFEPMGKPVDPERIGHDFAFQLFPEDWDHFEPMMHNALHRLPCLETAEVKMLLNGPESFTPDGSFLLGETAETRGLFLGCGMNSVGVATGGGAGMALAHAIQHGAPPADLHEADPKRFDSSVNSAAALTARAPEALGRHYEIAYPGRQWTTARNLRALPLHEEWVAHGAHFGQVFGFERPFYFGKTSEPVLTFGRPDWFDHVGAEVAAAHEAAGLTELSSFGKIDVTGPDALRCLETVCTNRIDRPVGSACYTLMLNHEGGVESDLTVFRLDMDHFRLMVGTNAVKRDLSWIRNNCPPGADVTVSDVTSDFAVLGLSGPDSARIATAIGADWMNGIGYFRHQEGRIGDVAVRAARLSYVGEAGWELTCAAGDAKALFATLAGEGVVPVGAFAQTAMRIEKGFLAYGHDLDTDVTPQMAGLEFALAGNKDFIGKAALNGRSDPATRLISLSFQDENAVPLGNEPVLAGGRIIGKTTSAAFGYRVGRPVAIALVESDAVIDGGAVEVNIGGEIVAAGMSVAPLFDPSGARMRQPQLVQAKSKVM
;
A
#
# COMPACT_ATOMS: atom_id res chain seq x y z
N MET A 1 -11.44 -20.97 -46.23
CA MET A 1 -12.43 -19.88 -46.22
C MET A 1 -12.26 -19.24 -44.85
N GLU A 2 -11.78 -18.01 -44.82
CA GLU A 2 -11.75 -17.23 -43.56
C GLU A 2 -13.19 -17.06 -43.07
N THR A 3 -13.44 -17.44 -41.85
CA THR A 3 -14.73 -17.12 -41.18
C THR A 3 -14.92 -15.62 -41.25
N PRO A 4 -16.10 -15.09 -41.64
CA PRO A 4 -16.32 -13.64 -41.63
C PRO A 4 -16.02 -13.09 -40.26
N ARG A 5 -15.12 -12.09 -40.18
CA ARG A 5 -14.82 -11.42 -38.91
C ARG A 5 -16.08 -10.74 -38.41
N GLU A 6 -16.47 -11.02 -37.17
CA GLU A 6 -17.60 -10.37 -36.53
C GLU A 6 -17.38 -8.85 -36.47
N ASN A 7 -18.42 -8.04 -36.77
CA ASN A 7 -18.33 -6.59 -36.73
C ASN A 7 -18.24 -6.08 -35.27
N LEU A 8 -17.41 -5.05 -35.07
CA LEU A 8 -17.39 -4.32 -33.83
C LEU A 8 -18.73 -3.62 -33.56
N PRO A 9 -19.21 -3.56 -32.31
CA PRO A 9 -20.40 -2.74 -31.98
C PRO A 9 -20.09 -1.26 -32.09
N ALA A 10 -21.11 -0.44 -32.31
CA ALA A 10 -20.94 0.99 -32.24
C ALA A 10 -20.70 1.52 -30.81
N HIS A 11 -21.21 0.79 -29.81
CA HIS A 11 -21.10 1.11 -28.38
C HIS A 11 -20.99 -0.18 -27.55
N ALA A 12 -20.30 -0.11 -26.43
CA ALA A 12 -20.24 -1.11 -25.37
C ALA A 12 -20.19 -0.36 -24.02
N SER A 13 -20.93 -0.81 -23.00
CA SER A 13 -20.87 -0.16 -21.67
C SER A 13 -19.44 -0.20 -21.11
N VAL A 14 -18.76 -1.33 -21.24
CA VAL A 14 -17.38 -1.49 -20.80
C VAL A 14 -16.52 -2.12 -21.90
N ILE A 15 -15.39 -1.51 -22.16
CA ILE A 15 -14.36 -2.10 -23.03
C ILE A 15 -13.20 -2.59 -22.17
N VAL A 16 -12.94 -3.88 -22.19
CA VAL A 16 -11.75 -4.49 -21.61
C VAL A 16 -10.66 -4.57 -22.67
N ILE A 17 -9.51 -3.95 -22.42
CA ILE A 17 -8.37 -3.96 -23.35
C ILE A 17 -7.30 -4.91 -22.83
N GLY A 18 -7.01 -5.99 -23.58
CA GLY A 18 -6.03 -7.03 -23.26
C GLY A 18 -6.65 -8.35 -22.83
N GLY A 19 -6.25 -9.43 -23.51
CA GLY A 19 -6.77 -10.80 -23.34
C GLY A 19 -5.91 -11.70 -22.46
N GLY A 20 -5.14 -11.16 -21.54
CA GLY A 20 -4.46 -11.89 -20.48
C GLY A 20 -5.40 -12.29 -19.34
N VAL A 21 -4.88 -12.92 -18.27
CA VAL A 21 -5.68 -13.40 -17.14
C VAL A 21 -6.52 -12.29 -16.50
N MET A 22 -5.98 -11.07 -16.36
CA MET A 22 -6.70 -9.93 -15.79
C MET A 22 -7.90 -9.53 -16.64
N GLY A 23 -7.70 -9.35 -17.94
CA GLY A 23 -8.81 -8.95 -18.83
C GLY A 23 -9.86 -10.06 -18.98
N CYS A 24 -9.46 -11.32 -19.11
CA CYS A 24 -10.38 -12.46 -19.16
C CYS A 24 -11.21 -12.56 -17.88
N SER A 25 -10.59 -12.37 -16.73
CA SER A 25 -11.27 -12.42 -15.42
C SER A 25 -12.21 -11.22 -15.22
N THR A 26 -11.77 -10.01 -15.54
CA THR A 26 -12.62 -8.82 -15.47
C THR A 26 -13.86 -8.96 -16.34
N LEU A 27 -13.68 -9.41 -17.60
CA LEU A 27 -14.81 -9.63 -18.52
C LEU A 27 -15.77 -10.69 -18.01
N TYR A 28 -15.23 -11.80 -17.43
CA TYR A 28 -16.04 -12.87 -16.84
C TYR A 28 -16.94 -12.34 -15.72
N HIS A 29 -16.37 -11.52 -14.82
CA HIS A 29 -17.14 -10.98 -13.70
C HIS A 29 -18.16 -9.93 -14.14
N LEU A 30 -17.80 -9.03 -15.05
CA LEU A 30 -18.76 -8.08 -15.65
C LEU A 30 -19.95 -8.83 -16.26
N ALA A 31 -19.70 -9.87 -17.05
CA ALA A 31 -20.76 -10.64 -17.69
C ALA A 31 -21.59 -11.42 -16.67
N LYS A 32 -20.95 -12.00 -15.64
CA LYS A 32 -21.62 -12.72 -14.53
C LYS A 32 -22.53 -11.79 -13.72
N ASP A 33 -22.13 -10.53 -13.55
CA ASP A 33 -22.90 -9.49 -12.84
C ASP A 33 -23.94 -8.79 -13.74
N GLY A 34 -24.14 -9.26 -14.97
CA GLY A 34 -25.19 -8.84 -15.88
C GLY A 34 -24.81 -7.74 -16.90
N VAL A 35 -23.55 -7.33 -17.00
CA VAL A 35 -23.04 -6.42 -18.03
C VAL A 35 -22.83 -7.19 -19.33
N SER A 36 -23.93 -7.50 -20.04
CA SER A 36 -23.95 -8.42 -21.18
C SER A 36 -23.44 -7.81 -22.49
N ASP A 37 -23.29 -6.48 -22.58
CA ASP A 37 -22.75 -5.75 -23.73
C ASP A 37 -21.27 -5.40 -23.60
N ALA A 38 -20.60 -5.85 -22.50
CA ALA A 38 -19.16 -5.69 -22.33
C ALA A 38 -18.40 -6.42 -23.45
N ILE A 39 -17.31 -5.82 -23.93
CA ILE A 39 -16.44 -6.40 -24.94
C ILE A 39 -14.99 -6.46 -24.45
N LEU A 40 -14.25 -7.47 -24.97
CA LEU A 40 -12.81 -7.53 -24.82
C LEU A 40 -12.15 -7.35 -26.19
N LEU A 41 -11.16 -6.48 -26.25
CA LEU A 41 -10.31 -6.24 -27.42
C LEU A 41 -8.90 -6.76 -27.12
N GLU A 42 -8.46 -7.73 -27.91
CA GLU A 42 -7.11 -8.28 -27.83
C GLU A 42 -6.38 -8.03 -29.14
N ARG A 43 -5.19 -7.48 -29.06
CA ARG A 43 -4.38 -7.11 -30.22
C ARG A 43 -3.95 -8.34 -31.05
N ASN A 44 -3.55 -9.42 -30.36
CA ASN A 44 -3.11 -10.68 -30.93
C ASN A 44 -4.10 -11.80 -30.57
N LYS A 45 -3.65 -12.79 -29.82
CA LYS A 45 -4.47 -13.90 -29.32
C LYS A 45 -4.59 -13.84 -27.80
N LEU A 46 -5.67 -14.38 -27.28
CA LEU A 46 -5.82 -14.52 -25.83
C LEU A 46 -4.57 -15.17 -25.24
N THR A 47 -4.16 -14.71 -24.08
CA THR A 47 -3.00 -15.16 -23.30
C THR A 47 -1.62 -14.88 -23.90
N SER A 48 -1.51 -14.30 -25.08
CA SER A 48 -0.25 -14.18 -25.84
C SER A 48 0.85 -13.33 -25.19
N GLY A 49 0.53 -12.53 -24.16
CA GLY A 49 1.50 -11.77 -23.33
C GLY A 49 2.10 -12.65 -22.24
N THR A 50 2.31 -12.08 -21.03
CA THR A 50 2.94 -12.77 -19.88
C THR A 50 2.15 -13.99 -19.37
N THR A 51 0.83 -14.05 -19.58
CA THR A 51 -0.02 -15.09 -18.99
C THR A 51 0.36 -16.51 -19.38
N TRP A 52 0.67 -16.79 -20.66
CA TRP A 52 0.90 -18.15 -21.14
C TRP A 52 2.15 -18.82 -20.55
N HIS A 53 3.18 -18.03 -20.21
CA HIS A 53 4.44 -18.54 -19.68
C HIS A 53 4.55 -18.42 -18.14
N SER A 54 3.44 -18.11 -17.46
CA SER A 54 3.43 -18.04 -15.99
C SER A 54 3.66 -19.40 -15.36
N ALA A 55 4.44 -19.46 -14.27
CA ALA A 55 4.57 -20.65 -13.43
C ALA A 55 3.27 -21.04 -12.74
N ALA A 56 2.35 -20.12 -12.62
CA ALA A 56 0.96 -20.25 -12.16
C ALA A 56 0.77 -20.97 -10.83
N GLN A 57 1.69 -20.78 -9.89
CA GLN A 57 1.48 -21.14 -8.49
C GLN A 57 0.45 -20.18 -7.88
N VAL A 58 -0.49 -20.71 -7.11
CA VAL A 58 -1.55 -19.95 -6.46
C VAL A 58 -1.41 -20.15 -4.97
N ARG A 59 -0.83 -19.14 -4.31
CA ARG A 59 -0.57 -19.12 -2.87
C ARG A 59 -1.33 -17.95 -2.27
N ALA A 60 -2.21 -18.23 -1.30
CA ALA A 60 -3.21 -17.27 -0.86
C ALA A 60 -2.66 -16.15 0.03
N LEU A 61 -1.77 -16.47 0.94
CA LEU A 61 -1.34 -15.54 1.98
C LEU A 61 -0.58 -14.33 1.42
N ARG A 62 -1.02 -13.12 1.78
CA ARG A 62 -0.44 -11.82 1.43
C ARG A 62 -0.22 -10.97 2.70
N SER A 63 0.32 -9.77 2.53
CA SER A 63 0.60 -8.80 3.58
C SER A 63 -0.66 -8.35 4.35
N THR A 64 -1.80 -8.24 3.66
CA THR A 64 -3.05 -7.81 4.26
C THR A 64 -4.17 -8.82 4.03
N ARG A 65 -5.24 -8.67 4.83
CA ARG A 65 -6.45 -9.47 4.71
C ARG A 65 -7.06 -9.34 3.32
N ASN A 66 -7.27 -8.12 2.84
CA ASN A 66 -7.98 -7.87 1.59
C ASN A 66 -7.24 -8.42 0.39
N LEU A 67 -5.90 -8.26 0.32
CA LEU A 67 -5.08 -8.89 -0.72
C LEU A 67 -5.11 -10.43 -0.61
N THR A 68 -5.12 -10.98 0.60
CA THR A 68 -5.28 -12.42 0.83
C THR A 68 -6.63 -12.91 0.36
N ASP A 69 -7.70 -12.19 0.67
CA ASP A 69 -9.07 -12.55 0.28
C ASP A 69 -9.26 -12.52 -1.25
N LEU A 70 -8.55 -11.64 -1.99
CA LEU A 70 -8.52 -11.70 -3.46
C LEU A 70 -7.98 -13.04 -3.96
N VAL A 71 -6.89 -13.54 -3.38
CA VAL A 71 -6.31 -14.84 -3.82
C VAL A 71 -7.15 -16.02 -3.33
N ARG A 72 -7.73 -15.94 -2.13
CA ARG A 72 -8.70 -16.94 -1.65
C ARG A 72 -9.91 -17.04 -2.56
N TYR A 73 -10.41 -15.90 -3.04
CA TYR A 73 -11.46 -15.87 -4.04
C TYR A 73 -11.00 -16.54 -5.35
N SER A 74 -9.75 -16.29 -5.80
CA SER A 74 -9.17 -16.94 -6.97
C SER A 74 -9.16 -18.47 -6.80
N ILE A 75 -8.67 -18.98 -5.65
CA ILE A 75 -8.69 -20.42 -5.32
C ILE A 75 -10.10 -20.99 -5.41
N SER A 76 -11.06 -20.33 -4.76
CA SER A 76 -12.47 -20.72 -4.79
C SER A 76 -13.05 -20.70 -6.19
N LEU A 77 -12.73 -19.70 -7.00
CA LEU A 77 -13.18 -19.60 -8.38
C LEU A 77 -12.58 -20.73 -9.24
N TYR A 78 -11.26 -20.92 -9.19
CA TYR A 78 -10.56 -21.89 -10.03
C TYR A 78 -10.97 -23.33 -9.73
N SER A 79 -11.30 -23.66 -8.48
CA SER A 79 -11.76 -24.98 -8.08
C SER A 79 -13.15 -25.35 -8.61
N ARG A 80 -14.00 -24.37 -8.96
CA ARG A 80 -15.37 -24.60 -9.44
C ARG A 80 -15.60 -24.19 -10.90
N LEU A 81 -14.65 -23.45 -11.49
CA LEU A 81 -14.84 -22.84 -12.81
C LEU A 81 -15.01 -23.89 -13.92
N GLU A 82 -14.39 -25.09 -13.79
CA GLU A 82 -14.61 -26.22 -14.69
C GLU A 82 -16.07 -26.70 -14.66
N GLU A 83 -16.66 -26.81 -13.48
CA GLU A 83 -18.06 -27.17 -13.33
C GLU A 83 -18.99 -26.08 -13.89
N GLU A 84 -18.69 -24.80 -13.63
CA GLU A 84 -19.49 -23.66 -14.10
C GLU A 84 -19.48 -23.51 -15.63
N THR A 85 -18.34 -23.81 -16.26
CA THR A 85 -18.14 -23.49 -17.69
C THR A 85 -18.05 -24.73 -18.58
N GLY A 86 -17.81 -25.90 -18.01
CA GLY A 86 -17.48 -27.12 -18.76
C GLY A 86 -16.15 -27.01 -19.53
N GLN A 87 -15.20 -26.22 -19.06
CA GLN A 87 -13.84 -26.06 -19.58
C GLN A 87 -12.84 -26.35 -18.47
N GLN A 88 -11.94 -27.29 -18.72
CA GLN A 88 -10.87 -27.63 -17.79
C GLN A 88 -10.00 -26.39 -17.50
N VAL A 89 -9.58 -26.25 -16.26
CA VAL A 89 -8.68 -25.18 -15.80
C VAL A 89 -7.34 -25.71 -15.33
N GLY A 90 -7.20 -27.02 -15.17
CA GLY A 90 -5.98 -27.65 -14.66
C GLY A 90 -5.67 -27.30 -13.22
N TRP A 91 -6.70 -27.03 -12.38
CA TRP A 91 -6.53 -26.74 -10.97
C TRP A 91 -6.05 -27.97 -10.20
N ILE A 92 -4.92 -27.83 -9.49
CA ILE A 92 -4.33 -28.88 -8.65
C ILE A 92 -4.06 -28.28 -7.28
N ASN A 93 -4.79 -28.75 -6.28
CA ASN A 93 -4.61 -28.38 -4.88
C ASN A 93 -3.78 -29.45 -4.17
N LYS A 94 -2.52 -29.15 -3.89
CA LYS A 94 -1.57 -30.00 -3.15
C LYS A 94 -0.89 -29.26 -2.01
N GLY A 95 -1.32 -28.02 -1.75
CA GLY A 95 -0.76 -27.13 -0.76
C GLY A 95 0.54 -26.46 -1.20
N SER A 96 1.10 -25.68 -0.29
CA SER A 96 2.39 -25.03 -0.47
C SER A 96 3.26 -25.14 0.77
N LEU A 97 4.57 -25.21 0.55
CA LEU A 97 5.59 -25.25 1.58
C LEU A 97 6.52 -24.05 1.42
N SER A 98 6.69 -23.26 2.50
CA SER A 98 7.70 -22.20 2.58
C SER A 98 8.72 -22.60 3.63
N ILE A 99 9.96 -22.85 3.24
CA ILE A 99 11.03 -23.24 4.15
C ILE A 99 11.77 -22.04 4.70
N ALA A 100 12.36 -22.19 5.88
CA ALA A 100 13.29 -21.27 6.52
C ALA A 100 14.63 -21.95 6.74
N THR A 101 15.73 -21.31 6.35
CA THR A 101 17.09 -21.84 6.49
C THR A 101 17.92 -21.10 7.54
N ASN A 102 17.33 -20.11 8.20
CA ASN A 102 17.93 -19.36 9.29
C ASN A 102 16.84 -18.85 10.25
N GLU A 103 17.25 -18.39 11.43
CA GLU A 103 16.35 -17.97 12.49
C GLU A 103 15.53 -16.72 12.11
N ASP A 104 16.12 -15.75 11.43
CA ASP A 104 15.39 -14.55 11.02
C ASP A 104 14.29 -14.88 9.98
N ARG A 105 14.59 -15.77 9.04
CA ARG A 105 13.57 -16.31 8.13
C ARG A 105 12.50 -17.08 8.91
N MET A 106 12.89 -17.82 9.94
CA MET A 106 11.92 -18.54 10.76
C MET A 106 11.00 -17.59 11.52
N VAL A 107 11.51 -16.48 12.04
CA VAL A 107 10.68 -15.40 12.62
C VAL A 107 9.72 -14.83 11.55
N HIS A 108 10.23 -14.55 10.34
CA HIS A 108 9.41 -14.04 9.25
C HIS A 108 8.25 -14.99 8.91
N VAL A 109 8.52 -16.29 8.71
CA VAL A 109 7.46 -17.23 8.32
C VAL A 109 6.48 -17.54 9.47
N ARG A 110 6.92 -17.48 10.75
CA ARG A 110 6.02 -17.56 11.90
C ARG A 110 5.06 -16.36 11.96
N ARG A 111 5.54 -15.15 11.67
CA ARG A 111 4.66 -13.97 11.54
C ARG A 111 3.64 -14.15 10.43
N GLN A 112 4.03 -14.72 9.28
CA GLN A 112 3.10 -15.05 8.20
C GLN A 112 2.06 -16.08 8.64
N ALA A 113 2.45 -17.14 9.36
CA ALA A 113 1.50 -18.12 9.88
C ALA A 113 0.51 -17.52 10.89
N ALA A 114 0.97 -16.59 11.75
CA ALA A 114 0.09 -15.86 12.65
C ALA A 114 -0.94 -15.01 11.90
N LEU A 115 -0.52 -14.31 10.82
CA LEU A 115 -1.43 -13.56 9.93
C LEU A 115 -2.46 -14.48 9.25
N ALA A 116 -2.05 -15.66 8.79
CA ALA A 116 -2.98 -16.62 8.19
C ALA A 116 -4.13 -16.97 9.16
N GLY A 117 -3.81 -17.24 10.44
CA GLY A 117 -4.81 -17.47 11.48
C GLY A 117 -5.76 -16.28 11.66
N LEU A 118 -5.24 -15.06 11.65
CA LEU A 118 -6.05 -13.84 11.71
C LEU A 118 -7.00 -13.71 10.49
N PHE A 119 -6.58 -14.15 9.31
CA PHE A 119 -7.37 -14.07 8.08
C PHE A 119 -8.30 -15.29 7.89
N GLY A 120 -8.34 -16.19 8.88
CA GLY A 120 -9.19 -17.40 8.84
C GLY A 120 -8.68 -18.42 7.82
N MET A 121 -7.37 -18.49 7.63
CA MET A 121 -6.70 -19.48 6.80
C MET A 121 -5.94 -20.50 7.66
N GLN A 122 -5.80 -21.71 7.15
CA GLN A 122 -4.88 -22.66 7.73
C GLN A 122 -3.46 -22.45 7.18
N ALA A 123 -2.51 -22.19 8.08
CA ALA A 123 -1.09 -22.19 7.79
C ALA A 123 -0.35 -22.65 9.05
N ASP A 124 0.25 -23.81 8.97
CA ASP A 124 0.85 -24.47 10.13
C ASP A 124 2.37 -24.32 10.09
N THR A 125 2.97 -23.90 11.20
CA THR A 125 4.41 -23.99 11.39
C THR A 125 4.77 -25.43 11.64
N ILE A 126 5.69 -25.99 10.84
CA ILE A 126 6.12 -27.38 10.91
C ILE A 126 7.63 -27.51 11.03
N SER A 127 8.10 -28.65 11.55
CA SER A 127 9.51 -28.98 11.67
C SER A 127 10.19 -29.25 10.32
N ALA A 128 11.52 -29.19 10.28
CA ALA A 128 12.31 -29.57 9.11
C ALA A 128 12.05 -31.02 8.67
N GLY A 129 11.85 -31.96 9.61
CA GLY A 129 11.52 -33.36 9.32
C GLY A 129 10.17 -33.49 8.62
N GLU A 130 9.13 -32.82 9.13
CA GLU A 130 7.81 -32.79 8.48
C GLU A 130 7.83 -32.12 7.11
N ALA A 131 8.69 -31.11 6.93
CA ALA A 131 8.89 -30.46 5.62
C ALA A 131 9.53 -31.43 4.62
N ALA A 132 10.56 -32.19 5.04
CA ALA A 132 11.23 -33.22 4.24
C ALA A 132 10.28 -34.38 3.85
N GLU A 133 9.37 -34.78 4.75
CA GLU A 133 8.34 -35.79 4.43
C GLU A 133 7.39 -35.31 3.32
N ARG A 134 7.05 -34.01 3.28
CA ARG A 134 6.18 -33.43 2.23
C ARG A 134 6.92 -33.22 0.92
N TRP A 135 8.25 -33.02 0.98
CA TRP A 135 9.12 -32.82 -0.16
C TRP A 135 10.34 -33.75 -0.13
N PRO A 136 10.18 -35.06 -0.42
CA PRO A 136 11.22 -36.06 -0.23
C PRO A 136 12.48 -35.89 -1.08
N LEU A 137 12.42 -35.12 -2.17
CA LEU A 137 13.56 -34.85 -3.06
C LEU A 137 14.39 -33.63 -2.60
N MET A 138 13.93 -32.92 -1.56
CA MET A 138 14.59 -31.73 -1.06
C MET A 138 15.74 -32.09 -0.12
N ASN A 139 16.89 -31.46 -0.31
CA ASN A 139 17.90 -31.39 0.75
C ASN A 139 17.35 -30.51 1.88
N ALA A 140 17.25 -31.05 3.07
CA ALA A 140 16.70 -30.37 4.24
C ALA A 140 17.74 -30.16 5.36
N ASP A 141 19.03 -30.38 5.11
CA ASP A 141 20.09 -30.35 6.12
C ASP A 141 20.24 -28.97 6.78
N ASP A 142 19.96 -27.91 6.04
CA ASP A 142 20.01 -26.51 6.49
C ASP A 142 18.64 -25.94 6.89
N VAL A 143 17.55 -26.71 6.75
CA VAL A 143 16.21 -26.25 7.07
C VAL A 143 15.96 -26.24 8.56
N VAL A 144 15.61 -25.07 9.12
CA VAL A 144 15.28 -24.92 10.56
C VAL A 144 13.78 -25.09 10.84
N GLY A 145 12.93 -24.95 9.82
CA GLY A 145 11.48 -25.14 9.88
C GLY A 145 10.80 -24.66 8.62
N ALA A 146 9.47 -24.75 8.60
CA ALA A 146 8.68 -24.31 7.45
C ALA A 146 7.27 -23.88 7.85
N VAL A 147 6.56 -23.25 6.91
CA VAL A 147 5.11 -23.06 6.98
C VAL A 147 4.45 -23.88 5.88
N TRP A 148 3.43 -24.63 6.28
CA TRP A 148 2.57 -25.44 5.43
C TRP A 148 1.19 -24.77 5.26
N ALA A 149 0.76 -24.53 4.01
CA ALA A 149 -0.55 -24.03 3.66
C ALA A 149 -1.30 -25.03 2.77
N PRO A 150 -2.30 -25.76 3.28
CA PRO A 150 -2.94 -26.89 2.58
C PRO A 150 -3.83 -26.47 1.42
N ASP A 151 -4.39 -25.26 1.42
CA ASP A 151 -5.37 -24.80 0.45
C ASP A 151 -4.75 -24.22 -0.84
N ASP A 152 -3.44 -24.01 -0.83
CA ASP A 152 -2.70 -23.51 -1.97
C ASP A 152 -2.58 -24.55 -3.10
N GLY A 153 -2.25 -24.10 -4.29
CA GLY A 153 -2.15 -25.00 -5.44
C GLY A 153 -1.52 -24.36 -6.67
N ARG A 154 -1.90 -24.87 -7.82
CA ARG A 154 -1.48 -24.39 -9.15
C ARG A 154 -2.58 -24.58 -10.19
N VAL A 155 -2.49 -23.84 -11.29
CA VAL A 155 -3.49 -23.88 -12.37
C VAL A 155 -2.79 -23.85 -13.74
N SER A 156 -3.49 -24.25 -14.81
CA SER A 156 -3.02 -24.03 -16.20
C SER A 156 -3.43 -22.62 -16.64
N PRO A 157 -2.49 -21.68 -16.89
CA PRO A 157 -2.85 -20.29 -17.17
C PRO A 157 -3.71 -20.11 -18.41
N SER A 158 -3.40 -20.84 -19.49
CA SER A 158 -4.15 -20.74 -20.75
C SER A 158 -5.54 -21.37 -20.66
N ASP A 159 -5.65 -22.53 -19.99
CA ASP A 159 -6.95 -23.19 -19.79
C ASP A 159 -7.85 -22.38 -18.87
N LEU A 160 -7.28 -21.75 -17.82
CA LEU A 160 -7.98 -20.82 -16.96
C LEU A 160 -8.59 -19.67 -17.78
N CYS A 161 -7.82 -19.02 -18.64
CA CYS A 161 -8.34 -17.95 -19.48
C CYS A 161 -9.42 -18.45 -20.45
N ALA A 162 -9.25 -19.64 -21.02
CA ALA A 162 -10.26 -20.24 -21.88
C ALA A 162 -11.59 -20.48 -21.13
N ALA A 163 -11.52 -20.94 -19.89
CA ALA A 163 -12.69 -21.15 -19.04
C ALA A 163 -13.39 -19.81 -18.68
N LEU A 164 -12.61 -18.79 -18.27
CA LEU A 164 -13.13 -17.46 -17.99
C LEU A 164 -13.84 -16.84 -19.21
N VAL A 165 -13.21 -16.91 -20.38
CA VAL A 165 -13.78 -16.42 -21.65
C VAL A 165 -15.05 -17.18 -22.03
N LYS A 166 -15.08 -18.51 -21.82
CA LYS A 166 -16.26 -19.32 -22.10
C LYS A 166 -17.43 -18.91 -21.18
N GLY A 167 -17.15 -18.68 -19.91
CA GLY A 167 -18.13 -18.15 -18.96
C GLY A 167 -18.62 -16.74 -19.33
N ALA A 168 -17.73 -15.84 -19.71
CA ALA A 168 -18.05 -14.51 -20.16
C ALA A 168 -18.97 -14.51 -21.39
N ARG A 169 -18.67 -15.35 -22.38
CA ARG A 169 -19.52 -15.51 -23.58
C ARG A 169 -20.90 -16.03 -23.25
N ALA A 170 -21.01 -16.96 -22.31
CA ALA A 170 -22.30 -17.48 -21.83
C ALA A 170 -23.14 -16.36 -21.18
N GLY A 171 -22.51 -15.36 -20.55
CA GLY A 171 -23.14 -14.15 -20.01
C GLY A 171 -23.41 -13.05 -21.05
N GLY A 172 -23.10 -13.25 -22.35
CA GLY A 172 -23.37 -12.33 -23.45
C GLY A 172 -22.19 -11.46 -23.88
N ALA A 173 -21.08 -11.47 -23.17
CA ALA A 173 -19.89 -10.70 -23.54
C ALA A 173 -19.25 -11.18 -24.86
N ARG A 174 -18.67 -10.26 -25.61
CA ARG A 174 -18.00 -10.56 -26.89
C ARG A 174 -16.51 -10.30 -26.81
N ILE A 175 -15.75 -11.13 -27.50
CA ILE A 175 -14.29 -11.09 -27.55
C ILE A 175 -13.83 -10.94 -28.99
N PHE A 176 -12.97 -9.95 -29.22
CA PHE A 176 -12.41 -9.61 -30.52
C PHE A 176 -10.89 -9.73 -30.47
N GLU A 177 -10.38 -10.84 -30.91
CA GLU A 177 -8.95 -11.05 -31.15
C GLU A 177 -8.51 -10.33 -32.46
N ASP A 178 -7.19 -10.22 -32.66
CA ASP A 178 -6.59 -9.50 -33.81
C ASP A 178 -7.18 -8.09 -33.98
N THR A 179 -7.44 -7.42 -32.83
CA THR A 179 -8.07 -6.11 -32.77
C THR A 179 -7.36 -5.20 -31.77
N GLY A 180 -6.27 -4.60 -32.22
CA GLY A 180 -5.47 -3.66 -31.41
C GLY A 180 -6.17 -2.32 -31.27
N VAL A 181 -6.17 -1.78 -30.06
CA VAL A 181 -6.55 -0.40 -29.77
C VAL A 181 -5.39 0.51 -30.18
N THR A 182 -5.68 1.54 -30.96
CA THR A 182 -4.70 2.51 -31.47
C THR A 182 -4.88 3.91 -30.86
N GLY A 183 -5.98 4.15 -30.13
CA GLY A 183 -6.25 5.39 -29.44
C GLY A 183 -7.37 5.24 -28.41
N ILE A 184 -7.30 6.00 -27.33
CA ILE A 184 -8.37 6.12 -26.32
C ILE A 184 -8.94 7.53 -26.44
N LEU A 185 -10.24 7.59 -26.66
CA LEU A 185 -10.96 8.87 -26.84
C LEU A 185 -11.42 9.39 -25.48
N THR A 186 -11.17 10.68 -25.23
CA THR A 186 -11.58 11.35 -23.99
C THR A 186 -12.31 12.66 -24.29
N GLU A 187 -13.33 12.95 -23.49
CA GLU A 187 -14.05 14.23 -23.50
C GLU A 187 -14.25 14.72 -22.05
N GLY A 188 -13.92 15.97 -21.78
CA GLY A 188 -14.06 16.54 -20.42
C GLY A 188 -13.34 15.75 -19.31
N GLY A 189 -12.17 15.16 -19.60
CA GLY A 189 -11.40 14.36 -18.65
C GLY A 189 -11.99 12.97 -18.37
N ARG A 190 -12.88 12.47 -19.24
CA ARG A 190 -13.50 11.14 -19.13
C ARG A 190 -13.31 10.36 -20.42
N VAL A 191 -13.16 9.03 -20.33
CA VAL A 191 -13.17 8.16 -21.50
C VAL A 191 -14.54 8.17 -22.17
N VAL A 192 -14.57 8.15 -23.53
CA VAL A 192 -15.80 8.07 -24.32
C VAL A 192 -15.73 7.02 -25.42
N GLY A 193 -14.59 6.33 -25.59
CA GLY A 193 -14.44 5.29 -26.60
C GLY A 193 -12.99 4.93 -26.90
N VAL A 194 -12.84 4.03 -27.87
CA VAL A 194 -11.52 3.61 -28.39
C VAL A 194 -11.51 3.64 -29.91
N GLU A 195 -10.33 3.90 -30.48
CA GLU A 195 -10.04 3.71 -31.89
C GLU A 195 -9.32 2.37 -32.11
N THR A 196 -9.66 1.70 -33.18
CA THR A 196 -9.01 0.46 -33.65
C THR A 196 -8.81 0.47 -35.15
N GLY A 197 -7.96 -0.40 -35.67
CA GLY A 197 -7.84 -0.60 -37.13
C GLY A 197 -9.12 -1.10 -37.81
N ARG A 198 -10.16 -1.46 -37.02
CA ARG A 198 -11.47 -1.97 -37.50
C ARG A 198 -12.62 -0.98 -37.30
N GLY A 199 -12.34 0.20 -36.79
CA GLY A 199 -13.30 1.25 -36.51
C GLY A 199 -13.29 1.70 -35.04
N THR A 200 -14.16 2.64 -34.73
CA THR A 200 -14.32 3.27 -33.41
C THR A 200 -15.44 2.58 -32.64
N VAL A 201 -15.23 2.35 -31.32
CA VAL A 201 -16.27 1.87 -30.42
C VAL A 201 -16.42 2.88 -29.28
N LYS A 202 -17.63 3.38 -29.07
CA LYS A 202 -17.94 4.25 -27.91
C LYS A 202 -18.10 3.42 -26.64
N CYS A 203 -17.82 4.00 -25.46
CA CYS A 203 -18.01 3.33 -24.19
C CYS A 203 -18.26 4.31 -23.03
N ASP A 204 -18.69 3.75 -21.89
CA ASP A 204 -18.84 4.48 -20.63
C ASP A 204 -17.63 4.29 -19.72
N ALA A 205 -16.95 3.13 -19.83
CA ALA A 205 -15.74 2.81 -19.07
C ALA A 205 -14.77 1.91 -19.86
N ILE A 206 -13.48 1.99 -19.49
CA ILE A 206 -12.42 1.15 -20.03
C ILE A 206 -11.68 0.45 -18.89
N ALA A 207 -11.54 -0.87 -18.95
CA ALA A 207 -10.63 -1.67 -18.13
C ALA A 207 -9.34 -1.93 -18.92
N LEU A 208 -8.24 -1.32 -18.50
CA LEU A 208 -6.93 -1.46 -19.13
C LEU A 208 -6.15 -2.61 -18.47
N CYS A 209 -6.13 -3.77 -19.13
CA CYS A 209 -5.51 -5.01 -18.66
C CYS A 209 -4.38 -5.45 -19.61
N THR A 210 -3.58 -4.49 -20.09
CA THR A 210 -2.63 -4.67 -21.20
C THR A 210 -1.24 -5.15 -20.79
N GLY A 211 -1.06 -5.58 -19.52
CA GLY A 211 0.17 -6.18 -19.01
C GLY A 211 1.41 -5.32 -19.26
N LEU A 212 2.38 -5.83 -20.01
CA LEU A 212 3.64 -5.15 -20.34
C LEU A 212 3.46 -3.81 -21.06
N TRP A 213 2.37 -3.64 -21.81
CA TRP A 213 2.06 -2.46 -22.63
C TRP A 213 1.16 -1.44 -21.90
N SER A 214 0.93 -1.64 -20.60
CA SER A 214 -0.03 -0.79 -19.85
C SER A 214 0.43 0.67 -19.76
N ARG A 215 1.74 0.91 -19.66
CA ARG A 215 2.31 2.26 -19.64
C ARG A 215 2.00 3.05 -20.92
N GLU A 216 2.24 2.41 -22.05
CA GLU A 216 1.96 2.99 -23.38
C GLU A 216 0.46 3.20 -23.60
N ALA A 217 -0.34 2.18 -23.26
CA ALA A 217 -1.78 2.23 -23.45
C ALA A 217 -2.45 3.30 -22.58
N ALA A 218 -2.05 3.45 -21.32
CA ALA A 218 -2.57 4.49 -20.44
C ALA A 218 -2.20 5.90 -20.91
N ALA A 219 -1.02 6.07 -21.50
CA ALA A 219 -0.59 7.36 -22.05
C ALA A 219 -1.50 7.86 -23.18
N MET A 220 -2.18 6.95 -23.93
CA MET A 220 -3.18 7.33 -24.94
C MET A 220 -4.36 8.13 -24.33
N ALA A 221 -4.61 7.96 -23.02
CA ALA A 221 -5.65 8.70 -22.30
C ALA A 221 -5.06 9.76 -21.33
N GLY A 222 -3.76 10.03 -21.41
CA GLY A 222 -3.08 10.98 -20.51
C GLY A 222 -2.89 10.46 -19.07
N ALA A 223 -3.02 9.14 -18.84
CA ALA A 223 -2.85 8.54 -17.53
C ALA A 223 -1.43 7.92 -17.35
N GLU A 224 -1.00 7.82 -16.09
CA GLU A 224 0.30 7.27 -15.72
C GLU A 224 0.18 5.84 -15.20
N VAL A 225 1.09 4.97 -15.66
CA VAL A 225 1.28 3.62 -15.14
C VAL A 225 2.75 3.44 -14.75
N PRO A 226 3.10 3.55 -13.47
CA PRO A 226 4.45 3.36 -12.99
C PRO A 226 4.77 1.85 -12.91
N ALA A 227 5.10 1.26 -14.04
CA ALA A 227 5.52 -0.13 -14.14
C ALA A 227 6.60 -0.28 -15.19
N TRP A 228 7.53 -1.22 -14.98
CA TRP A 228 8.66 -1.46 -15.88
C TRP A 228 8.88 -2.95 -16.07
N PRO A 229 9.19 -3.42 -17.31
CA PRO A 229 9.46 -4.82 -17.55
C PRO A 229 10.85 -5.23 -17.05
N CYS A 230 10.92 -6.43 -16.45
CA CYS A 230 12.15 -7.15 -16.16
C CYS A 230 12.12 -8.54 -16.80
N GLU A 231 13.30 -9.07 -17.12
CA GLU A 231 13.44 -10.49 -17.44
C GLU A 231 13.11 -11.34 -16.22
N HIS A 232 12.45 -12.47 -16.39
CA HIS A 232 12.11 -13.38 -15.32
C HIS A 232 12.29 -14.82 -15.79
N PHE A 233 12.84 -15.69 -14.92
CA PHE A 233 13.40 -16.96 -15.32
C PHE A 233 12.76 -18.14 -14.60
N TYR A 234 12.62 -19.24 -15.33
CA TYR A 234 12.49 -20.56 -14.72
C TYR A 234 13.05 -21.65 -15.62
N LEU A 235 13.61 -22.68 -14.98
CA LEU A 235 14.11 -23.89 -15.61
C LEU A 235 13.00 -24.93 -15.68
N LEU A 236 12.86 -25.61 -16.80
CA LEU A 236 12.10 -26.83 -16.96
C LEU A 236 13.03 -28.02 -17.18
N THR A 237 12.80 -29.11 -16.46
CA THR A 237 13.48 -30.38 -16.71
C THR A 237 12.64 -31.30 -17.57
N LYS A 238 13.29 -32.33 -18.18
CA LYS A 238 12.61 -33.54 -18.62
C LYS A 238 12.14 -34.31 -17.38
N PRO A 239 11.35 -35.43 -17.57
CA PRO A 239 10.92 -36.25 -16.44
C PRO A 239 12.09 -36.65 -15.53
N VAL A 240 11.86 -36.56 -14.21
CA VAL A 240 12.83 -36.88 -13.15
C VAL A 240 12.26 -38.00 -12.30
N ASP A 241 13.11 -39.00 -11.98
CA ASP A 241 12.71 -40.15 -11.17
C ASP A 241 12.24 -39.67 -9.76
N GLY A 242 11.14 -40.23 -9.30
CA GLY A 242 10.54 -39.83 -8.00
C GLY A 242 9.49 -38.71 -8.08
N ILE A 243 9.31 -38.07 -9.23
CA ILE A 243 8.27 -37.04 -9.41
C ILE A 243 6.94 -37.75 -9.75
N SER A 244 6.01 -37.72 -8.78
CA SER A 244 4.71 -38.40 -8.88
C SER A 244 3.55 -37.51 -9.37
N GLY A 245 3.78 -36.22 -9.59
CA GLY A 245 2.71 -35.24 -9.93
C GLY A 245 1.89 -34.80 -8.73
N ASN A 246 2.28 -35.17 -7.50
CA ASN A 246 1.55 -34.92 -6.27
C ASN A 246 2.31 -34.03 -5.27
N LEU A 247 3.42 -33.42 -5.68
CA LEU A 247 4.20 -32.57 -4.80
C LEU A 247 3.48 -31.23 -4.56
N PRO A 248 3.54 -30.69 -3.34
CA PRO A 248 3.12 -29.31 -3.09
C PRO A 248 4.05 -28.33 -3.81
N THR A 249 3.63 -27.09 -3.95
CA THR A 249 4.58 -26.04 -4.36
C THR A 249 5.57 -25.76 -3.24
N LEU A 250 6.84 -25.58 -3.56
CA LEU A 250 7.91 -25.31 -2.62
C LEU A 250 8.46 -23.90 -2.87
N SER A 251 8.68 -23.12 -1.81
CA SER A 251 9.48 -21.91 -1.86
C SER A 251 10.63 -21.99 -0.88
N ASP A 252 11.83 -21.80 -1.40
CA ASP A 252 13.06 -21.53 -0.69
C ASP A 252 13.39 -20.04 -0.88
N HIS A 253 12.87 -19.21 0.03
CA HIS A 253 13.04 -17.78 -0.11
C HIS A 253 14.49 -17.32 0.08
N ASP A 254 15.26 -18.02 0.92
CA ASP A 254 16.67 -17.69 1.15
C ASP A 254 17.56 -18.14 -0.01
N GLY A 255 17.17 -19.23 -0.70
CA GLY A 255 17.76 -19.66 -1.97
C GLY A 255 17.19 -18.92 -3.19
N HIS A 256 16.23 -18.00 -3.01
CA HIS A 256 15.53 -17.26 -4.08
C HIS A 256 14.79 -18.16 -5.07
N LEU A 257 14.28 -19.35 -4.66
CA LEU A 257 13.70 -20.35 -5.52
C LEU A 257 12.21 -20.59 -5.23
N TYR A 258 11.45 -20.81 -6.31
CA TYR A 258 10.14 -21.43 -6.26
C TYR A 258 10.10 -22.68 -7.15
N ILE A 259 9.52 -23.75 -6.66
CA ILE A 259 9.62 -25.06 -7.28
C ILE A 259 8.24 -25.72 -7.30
N ARG A 260 7.95 -26.41 -8.39
CA ARG A 260 6.79 -27.31 -8.50
C ARG A 260 7.09 -28.45 -9.47
N ASP A 261 6.33 -29.51 -9.37
CA ASP A 261 6.34 -30.54 -10.38
C ASP A 261 5.64 -30.05 -11.67
N ASP A 262 6.13 -30.50 -12.83
CA ASP A 262 5.58 -30.18 -14.13
C ASP A 262 5.75 -31.39 -15.10
N SER A 263 4.63 -31.99 -15.49
CA SER A 263 4.63 -33.04 -16.51
C SER A 263 5.63 -34.20 -16.25
N GLY A 264 5.80 -34.58 -14.98
CA GLY A 264 6.74 -35.59 -14.53
C GLY A 264 8.18 -35.11 -14.32
N GLY A 265 8.48 -33.86 -14.62
CA GLY A 265 9.71 -33.16 -14.31
C GLY A 265 9.49 -32.03 -13.28
N LEU A 266 10.42 -31.09 -13.24
CA LEU A 266 10.41 -29.95 -12.34
C LEU A 266 10.35 -28.63 -13.11
N LEU A 267 9.59 -27.68 -12.58
CA LEU A 267 9.73 -26.26 -12.84
C LEU A 267 10.46 -25.65 -11.64
N VAL A 268 11.62 -25.04 -11.89
CA VAL A 268 12.45 -24.35 -10.89
C VAL A 268 12.61 -22.90 -11.33
N GLY A 269 11.90 -22.00 -10.70
CA GLY A 269 11.98 -20.57 -10.97
C GLY A 269 12.68 -19.80 -9.86
N CYS A 270 12.96 -18.53 -10.11
CA CYS A 270 13.65 -17.69 -9.14
C CYS A 270 13.05 -16.29 -9.03
N PHE A 271 13.33 -15.65 -7.89
CA PHE A 271 13.26 -14.20 -7.69
C PHE A 271 14.65 -13.75 -7.28
N GLU A 272 15.49 -13.50 -8.26
CA GLU A 272 16.88 -13.09 -8.03
C GLU A 272 16.95 -11.77 -7.26
N PRO A 273 17.97 -11.55 -6.40
CA PRO A 273 18.08 -10.37 -5.54
C PRO A 273 18.02 -9.02 -6.29
N MET A 274 18.48 -9.03 -7.54
CA MET A 274 18.43 -7.88 -8.45
C MET A 274 18.03 -8.36 -9.83
N GLY A 275 16.82 -8.02 -10.26
CA GLY A 275 16.30 -8.38 -11.58
C GLY A 275 17.03 -7.67 -12.72
N LYS A 276 16.77 -8.12 -13.95
CA LYS A 276 17.35 -7.53 -15.16
C LYS A 276 16.29 -6.70 -15.90
N PRO A 277 16.40 -5.36 -15.91
CA PRO A 277 15.40 -4.52 -16.56
C PRO A 277 15.45 -4.68 -18.07
N VAL A 278 14.28 -4.65 -18.70
CA VAL A 278 14.13 -4.74 -20.15
C VAL A 278 13.85 -3.35 -20.72
N ASP A 279 14.49 -3.01 -21.82
CA ASP A 279 14.09 -1.86 -22.62
C ASP A 279 12.74 -2.15 -23.28
N PRO A 280 11.68 -1.36 -23.03
CA PRO A 280 10.37 -1.57 -23.63
C PRO A 280 10.37 -1.65 -25.16
N GLU A 281 11.33 -1.03 -25.84
CA GLU A 281 11.48 -1.12 -27.31
C GLU A 281 11.77 -2.56 -27.78
N ARG A 282 12.32 -3.42 -26.93
CA ARG A 282 12.52 -4.85 -27.21
C ARG A 282 11.21 -5.66 -27.16
N ILE A 283 10.14 -5.09 -26.62
CA ILE A 283 8.83 -5.71 -26.48
C ILE A 283 7.87 -5.00 -27.42
N GLY A 284 8.01 -5.29 -28.73
CA GLY A 284 7.17 -4.69 -29.77
C GLY A 284 5.72 -5.17 -29.70
N HIS A 285 4.85 -4.57 -30.49
CA HIS A 285 3.43 -4.93 -30.57
C HIS A 285 3.19 -6.35 -31.13
N ASP A 286 4.16 -6.94 -31.78
CA ASP A 286 4.16 -8.29 -32.32
C ASP A 286 4.78 -9.33 -31.37
N PHE A 287 5.19 -8.92 -30.16
CA PHE A 287 5.70 -9.81 -29.12
C PHE A 287 4.56 -10.65 -28.52
N ALA A 288 4.18 -11.71 -29.22
CA ALA A 288 3.09 -12.61 -28.88
C ALA A 288 3.59 -14.05 -28.84
N PHE A 289 3.39 -14.75 -27.72
CA PHE A 289 3.95 -16.09 -27.48
C PHE A 289 5.46 -16.17 -27.73
N GLN A 290 6.17 -15.11 -27.37
CA GLN A 290 7.59 -14.99 -27.53
C GLN A 290 8.31 -14.98 -26.19
N LEU A 291 9.57 -15.37 -26.20
CA LEU A 291 10.50 -15.35 -25.08
C LEU A 291 11.79 -14.66 -25.51
N PHE A 292 12.55 -14.18 -24.56
CA PHE A 292 13.93 -13.79 -24.80
C PHE A 292 14.85 -15.02 -24.92
N PRO A 293 16.05 -14.88 -25.48
CA PRO A 293 17.07 -15.92 -25.43
C PRO A 293 17.36 -16.35 -24.00
N GLU A 294 17.73 -17.63 -23.83
CA GLU A 294 18.22 -18.16 -22.56
C GLU A 294 19.43 -17.33 -22.08
N ASP A 295 19.48 -17.00 -20.79
CA ASP A 295 20.57 -16.28 -20.15
C ASP A 295 21.09 -17.10 -18.96
N TRP A 296 21.94 -18.03 -19.27
CA TRP A 296 22.53 -18.94 -18.28
C TRP A 296 23.49 -18.23 -17.33
N ASP A 297 24.20 -17.18 -17.81
CA ASP A 297 25.12 -16.41 -16.96
C ASP A 297 24.36 -15.69 -15.85
N HIS A 298 23.18 -15.13 -16.17
CA HIS A 298 22.32 -14.49 -15.17
C HIS A 298 21.67 -15.51 -14.22
N PHE A 299 21.30 -16.67 -14.71
CA PHE A 299 20.65 -17.73 -13.94
C PHE A 299 21.63 -18.59 -13.10
N GLU A 300 22.94 -18.56 -13.39
CA GLU A 300 23.93 -19.42 -12.75
C GLU A 300 23.90 -19.37 -11.21
N PRO A 301 23.82 -18.22 -10.51
CA PRO A 301 23.72 -18.19 -9.06
C PRO A 301 22.47 -18.93 -8.52
N MET A 302 21.36 -18.81 -9.24
CA MET A 302 20.11 -19.48 -8.88
C MET A 302 20.19 -20.99 -9.16
N MET A 303 20.90 -21.38 -10.21
CA MET A 303 21.16 -22.79 -10.50
C MET A 303 21.99 -23.46 -9.40
N HIS A 304 23.00 -22.77 -8.84
CA HIS A 304 23.75 -23.28 -7.71
C HIS A 304 22.87 -23.52 -6.48
N ASN A 305 21.97 -22.55 -6.17
CA ASN A 305 20.99 -22.70 -5.09
C ASN A 305 20.02 -23.85 -5.37
N ALA A 306 19.60 -24.01 -6.62
CA ALA A 306 18.70 -25.08 -7.02
C ALA A 306 19.35 -26.47 -6.89
N LEU A 307 20.62 -26.62 -7.27
CA LEU A 307 21.38 -27.87 -7.10
C LEU A 307 21.59 -28.21 -5.61
N HIS A 308 21.83 -27.21 -4.76
CA HIS A 308 21.91 -27.40 -3.32
C HIS A 308 20.58 -27.91 -2.74
N ARG A 309 19.47 -27.25 -3.14
CA ARG A 309 18.13 -27.57 -2.62
C ARG A 309 17.59 -28.88 -3.18
N LEU A 310 17.86 -29.21 -4.43
CA LEU A 310 17.37 -30.36 -5.16
C LEU A 310 18.52 -31.14 -5.78
N PRO A 311 19.22 -32.04 -5.05
CA PRO A 311 20.34 -32.82 -5.58
C PRO A 311 19.99 -33.66 -6.80
N CYS A 312 18.71 -34.01 -7.00
CA CYS A 312 18.25 -34.71 -8.20
C CYS A 312 18.48 -33.94 -9.50
N LEU A 313 18.67 -32.63 -9.43
CA LEU A 313 19.00 -31.79 -10.60
C LEU A 313 20.40 -32.06 -11.14
N GLU A 314 21.35 -32.63 -10.38
CA GLU A 314 22.69 -32.99 -10.88
C GLU A 314 22.65 -33.95 -12.07
N THR A 315 21.61 -34.80 -12.11
CA THR A 315 21.44 -35.81 -13.18
C THR A 315 20.23 -35.54 -14.06
N ALA A 316 19.43 -34.52 -13.77
CA ALA A 316 18.26 -34.18 -14.54
C ALA A 316 18.63 -33.54 -15.89
N GLU A 317 17.97 -33.99 -16.95
CA GLU A 317 18.11 -33.33 -18.25
C GLU A 317 17.29 -32.04 -18.29
N VAL A 318 17.94 -30.94 -18.67
CA VAL A 318 17.26 -29.67 -18.92
C VAL A 318 16.41 -29.77 -20.19
N LYS A 319 15.16 -29.31 -20.09
CA LYS A 319 14.26 -29.14 -21.24
C LYS A 319 14.41 -27.77 -21.87
N MET A 320 14.43 -26.71 -21.04
CA MET A 320 14.66 -25.32 -21.44
C MET A 320 14.87 -24.43 -20.20
N LEU A 321 15.58 -23.33 -20.37
CA LEU A 321 15.58 -22.18 -19.47
C LEU A 321 14.67 -21.12 -20.11
N LEU A 322 13.51 -20.90 -19.52
CA LEU A 322 12.57 -19.88 -19.98
C LEU A 322 13.05 -18.51 -19.47
N ASN A 323 13.08 -17.52 -20.37
CA ASN A 323 13.33 -16.13 -20.07
C ASN A 323 12.19 -15.28 -20.67
N GLY A 324 11.24 -14.87 -19.84
CA GLY A 324 10.07 -14.09 -20.24
C GLY A 324 10.00 -12.73 -19.57
N PRO A 325 9.54 -11.67 -20.27
CA PRO A 325 9.36 -10.38 -19.64
C PRO A 325 8.14 -10.37 -18.73
N GLU A 326 8.28 -9.76 -17.55
CA GLU A 326 7.20 -9.46 -16.61
C GLU A 326 7.23 -8.01 -16.15
N SER A 327 6.07 -7.48 -15.71
CA SER A 327 5.90 -6.07 -15.35
C SER A 327 5.93 -5.88 -13.84
N PHE A 328 6.83 -5.00 -13.36
CA PHE A 328 7.03 -4.67 -11.95
C PHE A 328 6.76 -3.19 -11.67
N THR A 329 6.06 -2.93 -10.57
CA THR A 329 5.81 -1.59 -10.04
C THR A 329 6.90 -1.18 -9.05
N PRO A 330 7.03 0.11 -8.70
CA PRO A 330 8.08 0.58 -7.79
C PRO A 330 8.02 0.05 -6.36
N ASP A 331 6.87 -0.43 -5.91
CA ASP A 331 6.64 -0.95 -4.56
C ASP A 331 6.34 -2.46 -4.50
N GLY A 332 6.27 -3.13 -5.65
CA GLY A 332 5.96 -4.55 -5.73
C GLY A 332 4.47 -4.89 -5.56
N SER A 333 3.56 -3.90 -5.42
CA SER A 333 2.11 -4.12 -5.42
C SER A 333 1.51 -3.81 -6.79
N PHE A 334 0.53 -4.60 -7.23
CA PHE A 334 -0.12 -4.39 -8.54
C PHE A 334 -0.98 -3.11 -8.56
N LEU A 335 -1.47 -2.74 -9.76
CA LEU A 335 -2.32 -1.58 -9.97
C LEU A 335 -3.75 -2.03 -10.26
N LEU A 336 -4.71 -1.59 -9.43
CA LEU A 336 -6.12 -1.96 -9.55
C LEU A 336 -7.01 -0.79 -9.12
N GLY A 337 -7.79 -0.25 -10.04
CA GLY A 337 -8.75 0.82 -9.79
C GLY A 337 -8.73 1.94 -10.82
N GLU A 338 -9.56 2.95 -10.61
CA GLU A 338 -9.68 4.12 -11.48
C GLU A 338 -8.45 5.03 -11.40
N THR A 339 -8.00 5.56 -12.54
CA THR A 339 -6.89 6.52 -12.60
C THR A 339 -7.29 7.88 -12.03
N ALA A 340 -6.33 8.68 -11.57
CA ALA A 340 -6.59 10.03 -11.10
C ALA A 340 -6.80 11.03 -12.25
N GLU A 341 -6.16 10.77 -13.38
CA GLU A 341 -6.07 11.68 -14.52
C GLU A 341 -7.31 11.62 -15.40
N THR A 342 -7.87 10.42 -15.60
CA THR A 342 -8.96 10.21 -16.57
C THR A 342 -10.06 9.35 -15.98
N ARG A 343 -11.23 9.92 -15.81
CA ARG A 343 -12.42 9.25 -15.28
C ARG A 343 -12.90 8.14 -16.23
N GLY A 344 -13.37 7.05 -15.66
CA GLY A 344 -13.84 5.88 -16.41
C GLY A 344 -12.70 5.02 -16.98
N LEU A 345 -11.42 5.37 -16.73
CA LEU A 345 -10.29 4.54 -17.06
C LEU A 345 -9.83 3.79 -15.83
N PHE A 346 -9.99 2.47 -15.84
CA PHE A 346 -9.62 1.57 -14.75
C PHE A 346 -8.42 0.73 -15.14
N LEU A 347 -7.47 0.56 -14.23
CA LEU A 347 -6.27 -0.26 -14.41
C LEU A 347 -6.42 -1.62 -13.76
N GLY A 348 -5.95 -2.67 -14.43
CA GLY A 348 -5.72 -4.01 -13.89
C GLY A 348 -4.40 -4.54 -14.44
N CYS A 349 -3.26 -4.05 -13.93
CA CYS A 349 -1.94 -4.30 -14.52
C CYS A 349 -0.80 -4.24 -13.48
N GLY A 350 0.46 -4.35 -13.95
CA GLY A 350 1.62 -4.30 -13.07
C GLY A 350 1.62 -5.43 -12.03
N MET A 351 1.34 -6.66 -12.44
CA MET A 351 0.99 -7.75 -11.53
C MET A 351 2.15 -8.36 -10.75
N ASN A 352 3.39 -7.90 -10.95
CA ASN A 352 4.56 -8.30 -10.16
C ASN A 352 4.67 -9.83 -9.97
N SER A 353 4.55 -10.60 -11.04
CA SER A 353 4.60 -12.07 -11.06
C SER A 353 3.48 -12.80 -10.28
N VAL A 354 2.48 -12.09 -9.71
CA VAL A 354 1.36 -12.72 -8.99
C VAL A 354 0.03 -12.71 -9.77
N GLY A 355 0.07 -12.38 -11.07
CA GLY A 355 -1.13 -12.15 -11.88
C GLY A 355 -2.08 -13.33 -11.98
N VAL A 356 -1.58 -14.56 -12.16
CA VAL A 356 -2.42 -15.75 -12.22
C VAL A 356 -2.98 -16.09 -10.83
N ALA A 357 -2.17 -15.98 -9.79
CA ALA A 357 -2.63 -16.24 -8.43
C ALA A 357 -3.75 -15.29 -7.99
N THR A 358 -3.62 -14.01 -8.31
CA THR A 358 -4.55 -12.96 -7.87
C THR A 358 -5.67 -12.70 -8.88
N GLY A 359 -5.49 -13.10 -10.14
CA GLY A 359 -6.32 -12.68 -11.27
C GLY A 359 -7.82 -12.95 -11.12
N GLY A 360 -8.22 -14.03 -10.46
CA GLY A 360 -9.64 -14.32 -10.16
C GLY A 360 -10.26 -13.22 -9.30
N GLY A 361 -9.65 -12.96 -8.14
CA GLY A 361 -10.15 -11.94 -7.20
C GLY A 361 -9.91 -10.51 -7.67
N ALA A 362 -8.75 -10.24 -8.28
CA ALA A 362 -8.46 -8.90 -8.82
C ALA A 362 -9.40 -8.54 -9.98
N GLY A 363 -9.72 -9.50 -10.86
CA GLY A 363 -10.70 -9.28 -11.91
C GLY A 363 -12.12 -9.04 -11.37
N MET A 364 -12.50 -9.74 -10.30
CA MET A 364 -13.76 -9.50 -9.58
C MET A 364 -13.76 -8.09 -8.98
N ALA A 365 -12.72 -7.71 -8.27
CA ALA A 365 -12.63 -6.40 -7.64
C ALA A 365 -12.61 -5.25 -8.67
N LEU A 366 -11.96 -5.45 -9.82
CA LEU A 366 -11.96 -4.45 -10.91
C LEU A 366 -13.35 -4.33 -11.55
N ALA A 367 -14.04 -5.44 -11.81
CA ALA A 367 -15.42 -5.43 -12.31
C ALA A 367 -16.37 -4.71 -11.35
N HIS A 368 -16.22 -4.96 -10.04
CA HIS A 368 -16.98 -4.27 -9.00
C HIS A 368 -16.69 -2.75 -9.00
N ALA A 369 -15.40 -2.37 -9.04
CA ALA A 369 -15.02 -0.96 -9.08
C ALA A 369 -15.58 -0.22 -10.31
N ILE A 370 -15.61 -0.87 -11.48
CA ILE A 370 -16.21 -0.30 -12.69
C ILE A 370 -17.70 -0.07 -12.54
N GLN A 371 -18.43 -0.97 -11.89
CA GLN A 371 -19.89 -0.91 -11.74
C GLN A 371 -20.34 0.01 -10.59
N HIS A 372 -19.57 0.07 -9.51
CA HIS A 372 -19.94 0.73 -8.26
C HIS A 372 -19.07 1.94 -7.89
N GLY A 373 -18.01 2.21 -8.67
CA GLY A 373 -17.11 3.35 -8.45
C GLY A 373 -16.01 3.12 -7.39
N ALA A 374 -16.05 1.97 -6.70
CA ALA A 374 -15.05 1.59 -5.69
C ALA A 374 -14.86 0.06 -5.68
N PRO A 375 -13.70 -0.48 -5.27
CA PRO A 375 -13.52 -1.91 -5.04
C PRO A 375 -14.40 -2.39 -3.87
N PRO A 376 -14.62 -3.72 -3.71
CA PRO A 376 -15.54 -4.27 -2.70
C PRO A 376 -14.98 -4.21 -1.26
N ALA A 377 -13.73 -3.84 -1.08
CA ALA A 377 -13.02 -3.68 0.19
C ALA A 377 -11.85 -2.71 0.01
N ASP A 378 -11.21 -2.31 1.10
CA ASP A 378 -10.02 -1.45 1.00
C ASP A 378 -8.89 -2.13 0.21
N LEU A 379 -8.46 -1.48 -0.85
CA LEU A 379 -7.33 -1.90 -1.69
C LEU A 379 -6.35 -0.75 -1.93
N HIS A 380 -6.15 0.11 -0.93
CA HIS A 380 -5.24 1.26 -1.06
C HIS A 380 -3.82 0.86 -1.47
N GLU A 381 -3.34 -0.32 -1.08
CA GLU A 381 -2.04 -0.87 -1.50
C GLU A 381 -1.98 -1.18 -3.01
N ALA A 382 -3.12 -1.30 -3.68
CA ALA A 382 -3.23 -1.52 -5.11
C ALA A 382 -3.77 -0.30 -5.89
N ASP A 383 -4.23 0.76 -5.20
CA ASP A 383 -4.78 1.96 -5.85
C ASP A 383 -3.72 2.64 -6.74
N PRO A 384 -3.99 2.86 -8.04
CA PRO A 384 -3.08 3.57 -8.93
C PRO A 384 -2.69 4.97 -8.42
N LYS A 385 -3.56 5.61 -7.64
CA LYS A 385 -3.38 6.96 -7.10
C LYS A 385 -2.36 7.05 -5.97
N ARG A 386 -1.82 5.90 -5.50
CA ARG A 386 -0.79 5.85 -4.45
C ARG A 386 0.59 6.34 -4.89
N PHE A 387 0.82 6.53 -6.18
CA PHE A 387 2.10 6.96 -6.72
C PHE A 387 2.13 8.44 -7.09
N ASP A 388 3.22 9.09 -6.72
CA ASP A 388 3.57 10.42 -7.23
C ASP A 388 4.20 10.30 -8.62
N SER A 389 4.01 11.30 -9.48
CA SER A 389 4.56 11.31 -10.85
C SER A 389 6.08 11.27 -10.89
N SER A 390 6.79 11.66 -9.82
CA SER A 390 8.26 11.60 -9.74
C SER A 390 8.80 10.17 -9.90
N VAL A 391 8.07 9.16 -9.43
CA VAL A 391 8.48 7.75 -9.57
C VAL A 391 8.22 7.17 -10.96
N ASN A 392 7.45 7.89 -11.82
CA ASN A 392 7.05 7.41 -13.14
C ASN A 392 8.07 7.71 -14.26
N SER A 393 9.23 8.28 -13.95
CA SER A 393 10.28 8.47 -14.97
C SER A 393 10.91 7.14 -15.38
N ALA A 394 11.33 7.03 -16.66
CA ALA A 394 12.01 5.83 -17.15
C ALA A 394 13.25 5.49 -16.29
N ALA A 395 14.05 6.50 -15.92
CA ALA A 395 15.23 6.31 -15.09
C ALA A 395 14.91 5.74 -13.71
N ALA A 396 13.88 6.28 -13.04
CA ALA A 396 13.45 5.78 -11.72
C ALA A 396 12.91 4.34 -11.81
N LEU A 397 12.09 4.05 -12.81
CA LEU A 397 11.49 2.74 -13.01
C LEU A 397 12.52 1.67 -13.39
N THR A 398 13.45 1.99 -14.32
CA THR A 398 14.51 1.06 -14.71
C THR A 398 15.43 0.72 -13.53
N ALA A 399 15.67 1.65 -12.61
CA ALA A 399 16.46 1.40 -11.42
C ALA A 399 15.68 0.60 -10.36
N ARG A 400 14.38 0.91 -10.16
CA ARG A 400 13.58 0.37 -9.06
C ARG A 400 12.97 -1.00 -9.34
N ALA A 401 12.52 -1.27 -10.57
CA ALA A 401 11.84 -2.53 -10.89
C ALA A 401 12.71 -3.78 -10.63
N PRO A 402 14.04 -3.78 -10.91
CA PRO A 402 14.93 -4.88 -10.52
C PRO A 402 14.97 -5.15 -9.01
N GLU A 403 15.04 -4.11 -8.18
CA GLU A 403 14.99 -4.23 -6.73
C GLU A 403 13.62 -4.71 -6.26
N ALA A 404 12.53 -4.23 -6.87
CA ALA A 404 11.18 -4.65 -6.55
C ALA A 404 10.97 -6.14 -6.83
N LEU A 405 11.54 -6.67 -7.93
CA LEU A 405 11.55 -8.09 -8.22
C LEU A 405 12.24 -8.89 -7.11
N GLY A 406 13.46 -8.52 -6.72
CA GLY A 406 14.23 -9.23 -5.70
C GLY A 406 13.57 -9.23 -4.33
N ARG A 407 12.86 -8.16 -3.99
CA ARG A 407 12.17 -8.03 -2.70
C ARG A 407 11.04 -9.02 -2.46
N HIS A 408 10.56 -9.69 -3.48
CA HIS A 408 9.56 -10.74 -3.30
C HIS A 408 10.02 -11.85 -2.35
N TYR A 409 11.33 -12.15 -2.32
CA TYR A 409 11.87 -13.23 -1.49
C TYR A 409 12.77 -12.77 -0.35
N GLU A 410 13.00 -11.48 -0.22
CA GLU A 410 13.77 -10.96 0.90
C GLU A 410 12.99 -10.99 2.22
N ILE A 411 13.72 -11.03 3.33
CA ILE A 411 13.12 -10.91 4.66
C ILE A 411 12.57 -9.48 4.82
N ALA A 412 11.29 -9.38 5.17
CA ALA A 412 10.62 -8.10 5.41
C ALA A 412 10.96 -7.55 6.80
N TYR A 413 12.23 -7.16 6.99
CA TYR A 413 12.64 -6.52 8.24
C TYR A 413 11.93 -5.18 8.46
N PRO A 414 11.56 -4.85 9.70
CA PRO A 414 11.05 -3.52 10.02
C PRO A 414 12.10 -2.44 9.74
N GLY A 415 11.63 -1.30 9.21
CA GLY A 415 12.51 -0.16 8.91
C GLY A 415 13.35 -0.29 7.63
N ARG A 416 13.29 -1.41 6.93
CA ARG A 416 14.01 -1.62 5.68
C ARG A 416 13.60 -0.60 4.62
N GLN A 417 14.59 0.00 3.96
CA GLN A 417 14.40 1.03 2.95
C GLN A 417 14.76 0.55 1.54
N TRP A 418 14.18 1.18 0.54
CA TRP A 418 14.58 1.06 -0.84
C TRP A 418 16.00 1.62 -1.02
N THR A 419 16.82 0.98 -1.85
CA THR A 419 18.19 1.38 -2.12
C THR A 419 18.35 2.08 -3.47
N THR A 420 17.48 1.77 -4.43
CA THR A 420 17.48 2.37 -5.78
C THR A 420 16.48 3.50 -5.89
N ALA A 421 16.54 4.29 -6.95
CA ALA A 421 15.64 5.43 -7.24
C ALA A 421 15.42 6.30 -6.00
N ARG A 422 16.54 6.64 -5.31
CA ARG A 422 16.56 7.54 -4.15
C ARG A 422 16.61 8.99 -4.62
N ASN A 423 16.32 9.92 -3.73
CA ASN A 423 16.39 11.37 -3.96
C ASN A 423 15.48 11.87 -5.10
N LEU A 424 14.35 11.21 -5.35
CA LEU A 424 13.39 11.65 -6.36
C LEU A 424 12.71 12.97 -5.95
N ARG A 425 12.43 13.12 -4.65
CA ARG A 425 11.88 14.34 -4.05
C ARG A 425 12.63 14.63 -2.75
N ALA A 426 13.38 15.72 -2.74
CA ALA A 426 14.05 16.20 -1.53
C ALA A 426 13.12 17.14 -0.74
N LEU A 427 13.20 17.10 0.57
CA LEU A 427 12.56 18.09 1.44
C LEU A 427 13.34 19.42 1.38
N PRO A 428 12.70 20.56 1.66
CA PRO A 428 13.36 21.87 1.70
C PRO A 428 14.60 21.94 2.60
N LEU A 429 14.66 21.16 3.67
CA LEU A 429 15.79 21.10 4.60
C LEU A 429 16.65 19.84 4.44
N HIS A 430 16.58 19.14 3.31
CA HIS A 430 17.29 17.89 3.11
C HIS A 430 18.79 17.98 3.43
N GLU A 431 19.48 18.99 2.88
CA GLU A 431 20.92 19.20 3.12
C GLU A 431 21.24 19.50 4.58
N GLU A 432 20.36 20.27 5.24
CA GLU A 432 20.49 20.58 6.66
C GLU A 432 20.34 19.32 7.52
N TRP A 433 19.40 18.43 7.18
CA TRP A 433 19.23 17.18 7.88
C TRP A 433 20.40 16.22 7.65
N VAL A 434 20.96 16.15 6.43
CA VAL A 434 22.22 15.43 6.17
C VAL A 434 23.33 15.93 7.10
N ALA A 435 23.50 17.26 7.22
CA ALA A 435 24.50 17.84 8.11
C ALA A 435 24.27 17.53 9.61
N HIS A 436 23.01 17.28 10.00
CA HIS A 436 22.64 16.89 11.38
C HIS A 436 22.67 15.37 11.59
N GLY A 437 23.10 14.58 10.61
CA GLY A 437 23.22 13.12 10.73
C GLY A 437 21.89 12.39 10.62
N ALA A 438 20.98 12.87 9.77
CA ALA A 438 19.71 12.19 9.49
C ALA A 438 19.92 10.89 8.73
N HIS A 439 19.21 9.85 9.15
CA HIS A 439 19.00 8.64 8.38
C HIS A 439 17.67 8.75 7.64
N PHE A 440 17.70 8.63 6.31
CA PHE A 440 16.54 8.87 5.48
C PHE A 440 15.84 7.58 5.05
N GLY A 441 14.52 7.64 5.01
CA GLY A 441 13.68 6.68 4.31
C GLY A 441 12.84 7.36 3.25
N GLN A 442 12.56 6.63 2.17
CA GLN A 442 11.74 7.12 1.09
C GLN A 442 10.25 6.87 1.38
N VAL A 443 9.43 7.91 1.32
CA VAL A 443 7.97 7.84 1.43
C VAL A 443 7.37 8.62 0.27
N PHE A 444 6.70 7.91 -0.66
CA PHE A 444 6.08 8.51 -1.86
C PHE A 444 7.02 9.44 -2.65
N GLY A 445 8.25 8.97 -2.85
CA GLY A 445 9.30 9.70 -3.54
C GLY A 445 10.05 10.72 -2.68
N PHE A 446 9.50 11.16 -1.55
CA PHE A 446 10.20 12.06 -0.62
C PHE A 446 11.23 11.33 0.24
N GLU A 447 12.41 11.91 0.38
CA GLU A 447 13.40 11.51 1.38
C GLU A 447 13.04 12.17 2.71
N ARG A 448 12.60 11.37 3.70
CA ARG A 448 12.23 11.85 5.04
C ARG A 448 13.25 11.42 6.07
N PRO A 449 13.68 12.30 6.99
CA PRO A 449 14.46 11.88 8.16
C PRO A 449 13.65 10.90 9.00
N PHE A 450 14.15 9.68 9.19
CA PHE A 450 13.53 8.70 10.07
C PHE A 450 14.00 8.84 11.50
N TYR A 451 15.30 9.05 11.68
CA TYR A 451 15.94 9.39 12.95
C TYR A 451 17.26 10.11 12.72
N PHE A 452 17.84 10.66 13.77
CA PHE A 452 19.12 11.35 13.77
C PHE A 452 20.15 10.59 14.61
N GLY A 453 21.32 10.29 14.05
CA GLY A 453 22.39 9.57 14.74
C GLY A 453 23.66 9.50 13.89
N LYS A 454 24.79 9.24 14.52
CA LYS A 454 26.08 9.11 13.85
C LYS A 454 26.45 7.65 13.53
N THR A 455 25.43 6.81 13.33
CA THR A 455 25.64 5.39 13.07
C THR A 455 25.92 5.14 11.58
N SER A 456 26.58 4.02 11.30
CA SER A 456 26.66 3.40 9.96
C SER A 456 25.27 3.00 9.46
N GLU A 457 25.19 2.31 8.33
CA GLU A 457 23.93 1.72 7.83
C GLU A 457 23.19 0.96 8.94
N PRO A 458 21.85 1.14 9.09
CA PRO A 458 21.08 0.49 10.13
C PRO A 458 21.14 -1.03 10.04
N VAL A 459 21.31 -1.69 11.18
CA VAL A 459 21.24 -3.15 11.25
C VAL A 459 19.79 -3.59 11.24
N LEU A 460 19.39 -4.33 10.20
CA LEU A 460 18.05 -4.86 10.04
C LEU A 460 17.83 -6.06 10.98
N THR A 461 16.80 -6.03 11.80
CA THR A 461 16.50 -7.07 12.81
C THR A 461 15.00 -7.09 13.15
N PHE A 462 14.48 -8.23 13.60
CA PHE A 462 13.17 -8.33 14.25
C PHE A 462 13.23 -8.01 15.76
N GLY A 463 14.43 -7.86 16.31
CA GLY A 463 14.66 -7.44 17.70
C GLY A 463 14.68 -5.93 17.86
N ARG A 464 15.25 -5.47 18.98
CA ARG A 464 15.47 -4.04 19.25
C ARG A 464 16.51 -3.49 18.28
N PRO A 465 16.16 -2.47 17.47
CA PRO A 465 17.08 -1.94 16.45
C PRO A 465 18.17 -1.06 17.09
N ASP A 466 19.28 -0.86 16.36
CA ASP A 466 20.41 -0.04 16.77
C ASP A 466 20.09 1.47 16.87
N TRP A 467 19.07 1.94 16.18
CA TRP A 467 18.57 3.31 16.27
C TRP A 467 17.65 3.58 17.49
N PHE A 468 17.35 2.57 18.30
CA PHE A 468 16.38 2.66 19.41
C PHE A 468 16.68 3.80 20.38
N ASP A 469 17.95 3.91 20.85
CA ASP A 469 18.33 4.94 21.81
C ASP A 469 18.34 6.34 21.18
N HIS A 470 18.65 6.47 19.90
CA HIS A 470 18.58 7.73 19.17
C HIS A 470 17.15 8.27 19.12
N VAL A 471 16.19 7.42 18.74
CA VAL A 471 14.76 7.77 18.74
C VAL A 471 14.27 8.10 20.15
N GLY A 472 14.74 7.38 21.15
CA GLY A 472 14.44 7.69 22.57
C GLY A 472 14.91 9.07 22.99
N ALA A 473 16.12 9.47 22.58
CA ALA A 473 16.64 10.81 22.84
C ALA A 473 15.84 11.92 22.13
N GLU A 474 15.39 11.68 20.90
CA GLU A 474 14.52 12.60 20.15
C GLU A 474 13.16 12.78 20.84
N VAL A 475 12.54 11.67 21.29
CA VAL A 475 11.29 11.72 22.06
C VAL A 475 11.48 12.49 23.36
N ALA A 476 12.57 12.23 24.11
CA ALA A 476 12.88 12.94 25.34
C ALA A 476 13.05 14.45 25.09
N ALA A 477 13.75 14.84 24.02
CA ALA A 477 13.92 16.25 23.67
C ALA A 477 12.57 16.93 23.36
N ALA A 478 11.70 16.31 22.58
CA ALA A 478 10.37 16.85 22.30
C ALA A 478 9.47 16.86 23.54
N HIS A 479 9.65 15.92 24.48
CA HIS A 479 8.85 15.80 25.68
C HIS A 479 9.31 16.75 26.80
N GLU A 480 10.61 16.96 26.99
CA GLU A 480 11.20 17.67 28.11
C GLU A 480 11.65 19.12 27.79
N ALA A 481 11.91 19.39 26.51
CA ALA A 481 12.41 20.67 26.02
C ALA A 481 11.67 21.15 24.75
N ALA A 482 12.32 21.03 23.58
CA ALA A 482 11.69 21.36 22.28
C ALA A 482 12.30 20.51 21.15
N GLY A 483 11.43 19.83 20.41
CA GLY A 483 11.75 19.12 19.19
C GLY A 483 11.32 19.87 17.93
N LEU A 484 12.03 19.67 16.85
CA LEU A 484 11.72 20.20 15.52
C LEU A 484 11.61 19.08 14.49
N THR A 485 10.41 18.91 13.94
CA THR A 485 10.12 17.89 12.91
C THR A 485 9.82 18.56 11.59
N GLU A 486 10.40 18.10 10.48
CA GLU A 486 9.99 18.56 9.16
C GLU A 486 8.77 17.78 8.65
N LEU A 487 7.66 18.50 8.45
CA LEU A 487 6.38 18.00 7.97
C LEU A 487 6.11 18.37 6.51
N SER A 488 7.13 18.84 5.78
CA SER A 488 6.99 19.35 4.41
C SER A 488 6.54 18.29 3.40
N SER A 489 6.70 17.00 3.70
CA SER A 489 6.21 15.90 2.85
C SER A 489 4.70 15.67 2.91
N PHE A 490 4.02 16.16 3.96
CA PHE A 490 2.56 16.09 4.01
C PHE A 490 1.93 16.89 2.88
N GLY A 491 0.89 16.33 2.26
CA GLY A 491 0.20 16.97 1.14
C GLY A 491 -0.45 18.29 1.52
N LYS A 492 -0.33 19.26 0.66
CA LYS A 492 -0.99 20.56 0.77
C LYS A 492 -1.83 20.80 -0.47
N ILE A 493 -3.16 20.78 -0.29
CA ILE A 493 -4.13 20.98 -1.36
C ILE A 493 -4.85 22.30 -1.12
N ASP A 494 -4.73 23.23 -2.08
CA ASP A 494 -5.52 24.46 -2.06
C ASP A 494 -6.84 24.28 -2.79
N VAL A 495 -7.93 24.69 -2.15
CA VAL A 495 -9.29 24.74 -2.70
C VAL A 495 -9.71 26.21 -2.69
N THR A 496 -9.86 26.78 -3.90
CA THR A 496 -10.13 28.22 -4.10
C THR A 496 -11.31 28.43 -5.03
N GLY A 497 -11.98 29.56 -4.85
CA GLY A 497 -13.09 29.99 -5.71
C GLY A 497 -14.40 30.20 -4.93
N PRO A 498 -15.39 30.87 -5.56
CA PRO A 498 -16.65 31.24 -4.91
C PRO A 498 -17.42 30.04 -4.30
N ASP A 499 -17.26 28.85 -4.90
CA ASP A 499 -17.93 27.64 -4.45
C ASP A 499 -17.03 26.73 -3.60
N ALA A 500 -15.82 27.15 -3.21
CA ALA A 500 -14.87 26.34 -2.45
C ALA A 500 -15.46 25.83 -1.12
N LEU A 501 -16.13 26.70 -0.37
CA LEU A 501 -16.81 26.32 0.85
C LEU A 501 -17.92 25.29 0.60
N ARG A 502 -18.75 25.47 -0.43
CA ARG A 502 -19.83 24.55 -0.77
C ARG A 502 -19.28 23.17 -1.16
N CYS A 503 -18.19 23.12 -1.92
CA CYS A 503 -17.52 21.89 -2.27
C CYS A 503 -17.02 21.17 -1.02
N LEU A 504 -16.28 21.85 -0.15
CA LEU A 504 -15.72 21.25 1.07
C LEU A 504 -16.79 20.84 2.09
N GLU A 505 -17.90 21.58 2.19
CA GLU A 505 -19.04 21.16 3.01
C GLU A 505 -19.71 19.88 2.50
N THR A 506 -19.62 19.58 1.20
CA THR A 506 -20.14 18.33 0.61
C THR A 506 -19.22 17.14 0.89
N VAL A 507 -17.91 17.31 0.72
CA VAL A 507 -16.95 16.19 0.79
C VAL A 507 -16.42 15.92 2.20
N CYS A 508 -16.38 16.93 3.08
CA CYS A 508 -15.91 16.81 4.45
C CYS A 508 -17.03 16.50 5.43
N THR A 509 -16.76 15.68 6.43
CA THR A 509 -17.75 15.29 7.45
C THR A 509 -18.01 16.36 8.50
N ASN A 510 -16.98 17.15 8.85
CA ASN A 510 -17.10 18.22 9.86
C ASN A 510 -17.59 19.52 9.21
N ARG A 511 -18.03 20.45 10.03
CA ARG A 511 -18.40 21.80 9.56
C ARG A 511 -17.13 22.57 9.19
N ILE A 512 -17.02 22.99 7.93
CA ILE A 512 -15.90 23.74 7.39
C ILE A 512 -16.19 25.26 7.45
N ASP A 513 -17.46 25.67 7.45
CA ASP A 513 -17.86 27.07 7.62
C ASP A 513 -17.54 27.57 9.04
N ARG A 514 -16.31 28.00 9.22
CA ARG A 514 -15.72 28.55 10.44
C ARG A 514 -15.07 29.91 10.11
N PRO A 515 -14.83 30.77 11.09
CA PRO A 515 -14.12 32.04 10.85
C PRO A 515 -12.76 31.82 10.17
N VAL A 516 -12.34 32.77 9.33
CA VAL A 516 -10.97 32.85 8.80
C VAL A 516 -9.96 32.75 9.96
N GLY A 517 -8.86 32.05 9.78
CA GLY A 517 -7.90 31.73 10.83
C GLY A 517 -8.25 30.48 11.65
N SER A 518 -9.27 29.71 11.25
CA SER A 518 -9.60 28.42 11.87
C SER A 518 -8.91 27.27 11.17
N ALA A 519 -8.52 26.27 11.96
CA ALA A 519 -8.20 24.93 11.52
C ALA A 519 -9.32 23.95 11.93
N CYS A 520 -9.57 22.91 11.15
CA CYS A 520 -10.61 21.93 11.43
C CYS A 520 -10.14 20.54 11.01
N TYR A 521 -10.03 19.62 11.97
CA TYR A 521 -9.86 18.21 11.67
C TYR A 521 -11.19 17.63 11.17
N THR A 522 -11.16 16.92 10.08
CA THR A 522 -12.32 16.34 9.42
C THR A 522 -11.94 15.05 8.69
N LEU A 523 -12.95 14.31 8.28
CA LEU A 523 -12.81 13.11 7.44
C LEU A 523 -13.44 13.37 6.08
N MET A 524 -12.98 12.67 5.05
CA MET A 524 -13.73 12.37 3.85
C MET A 524 -14.13 10.90 3.91
N LEU A 525 -15.36 10.57 3.55
CA LEU A 525 -15.89 9.22 3.58
C LEU A 525 -16.32 8.78 2.18
N ASN A 526 -16.22 7.48 1.91
CA ASN A 526 -16.87 6.89 0.76
C ASN A 526 -18.41 6.78 0.95
N HIS A 527 -19.11 6.36 -0.08
CA HIS A 527 -20.57 6.24 -0.03
C HIS A 527 -21.07 5.18 0.95
N GLU A 528 -20.22 4.25 1.37
CA GLU A 528 -20.51 3.19 2.34
C GLU A 528 -20.16 3.59 3.77
N GLY A 529 -19.59 4.78 3.99
CA GLY A 529 -19.25 5.34 5.29
C GLY A 529 -17.87 4.98 5.80
N GLY A 530 -17.02 4.33 4.99
CA GLY A 530 -15.61 4.10 5.27
C GLY A 530 -14.77 5.37 5.10
N VAL A 531 -13.65 5.45 5.82
CA VAL A 531 -12.77 6.62 5.80
C VAL A 531 -11.91 6.62 4.53
N GLU A 532 -12.15 7.58 3.64
CA GLU A 532 -11.32 7.83 2.45
C GLU A 532 -10.06 8.62 2.80
N SER A 533 -10.18 9.58 3.70
CA SER A 533 -9.05 10.40 4.16
C SER A 533 -9.37 11.04 5.50
N ASP A 534 -8.33 11.22 6.32
CA ASP A 534 -8.34 12.11 7.47
C ASP A 534 -7.43 13.31 7.21
N LEU A 535 -7.93 14.49 7.50
CA LEU A 535 -7.25 15.73 7.09
C LEU A 535 -7.55 16.91 8.02
N THR A 536 -6.69 17.92 7.93
CA THR A 536 -6.93 19.22 8.57
C THR A 536 -7.18 20.29 7.51
N VAL A 537 -8.31 20.99 7.61
CA VAL A 537 -8.67 22.11 6.73
C VAL A 537 -8.36 23.43 7.44
N PHE A 538 -7.55 24.28 6.82
CA PHE A 538 -7.28 25.66 7.22
C PHE A 538 -8.12 26.61 6.38
N ARG A 539 -8.92 27.46 7.01
CA ARG A 539 -9.60 28.56 6.31
C ARG A 539 -8.67 29.77 6.25
N LEU A 540 -8.06 29.99 5.10
CA LEU A 540 -7.08 31.06 4.86
C LEU A 540 -7.74 32.38 4.57
N ASP A 541 -8.85 32.34 3.80
CA ASP A 541 -9.67 33.49 3.44
C ASP A 541 -11.14 33.02 3.26
N MET A 542 -12.02 33.91 2.84
CA MET A 542 -13.44 33.61 2.62
C MET A 542 -13.62 32.47 1.62
N ASP A 543 -12.86 32.49 0.51
CA ASP A 543 -12.94 31.56 -0.60
C ASP A 543 -11.61 30.80 -0.85
N HIS A 544 -10.74 30.73 0.17
CA HIS A 544 -9.46 30.03 0.10
C HIS A 544 -9.26 29.12 1.30
N PHE A 545 -9.12 27.85 1.02
CA PHE A 545 -8.89 26.79 2.01
C PHE A 545 -7.65 26.01 1.64
N ARG A 546 -6.85 25.63 2.63
CA ARG A 546 -5.72 24.71 2.49
C ARG A 546 -5.99 23.45 3.30
N LEU A 547 -5.87 22.34 2.65
CA LEU A 547 -6.01 21.00 3.24
C LEU A 547 -4.62 20.43 3.50
N MET A 548 -4.37 19.95 4.72
CA MET A 548 -3.20 19.12 5.04
C MET A 548 -3.64 17.66 5.05
N VAL A 549 -3.06 16.87 4.16
CA VAL A 549 -3.40 15.45 3.95
C VAL A 549 -2.15 14.57 4.10
N GLY A 550 -2.34 13.27 4.23
CA GLY A 550 -1.23 12.31 4.27
C GLY A 550 -0.32 12.44 3.04
N THR A 551 0.96 12.15 3.20
CA THR A 551 1.95 12.23 2.11
C THR A 551 1.53 11.40 0.88
N ASN A 552 0.96 10.22 1.11
CA ASN A 552 0.49 9.28 0.08
C ASN A 552 -0.92 9.58 -0.44
N ALA A 553 -1.63 10.51 0.20
CA ALA A 553 -3.03 10.75 -0.09
C ALA A 553 -3.26 11.82 -1.17
N VAL A 554 -2.25 12.64 -1.50
CA VAL A 554 -2.41 13.84 -2.33
C VAL A 554 -3.18 13.57 -3.62
N LYS A 555 -2.73 12.63 -4.43
CA LYS A 555 -3.32 12.34 -5.75
C LYS A 555 -4.73 11.76 -5.62
N ARG A 556 -4.94 10.91 -4.61
CA ARG A 556 -6.25 10.34 -4.27
C ARG A 556 -7.22 11.41 -3.81
N ASP A 557 -6.81 12.24 -2.86
CA ASP A 557 -7.68 13.26 -2.27
C ASP A 557 -8.03 14.38 -3.27
N LEU A 558 -7.07 14.78 -4.11
CA LEU A 558 -7.33 15.67 -5.25
C LEU A 558 -8.40 15.11 -6.18
N SER A 559 -8.25 13.83 -6.54
CA SER A 559 -9.22 13.13 -7.40
C SER A 559 -10.58 13.03 -6.72
N TRP A 560 -10.62 12.67 -5.43
CA TRP A 560 -11.84 12.56 -4.65
C TRP A 560 -12.59 13.89 -4.59
N ILE A 561 -11.92 14.98 -4.24
CA ILE A 561 -12.53 16.31 -4.13
C ILE A 561 -13.07 16.75 -5.50
N ARG A 562 -12.25 16.66 -6.57
CA ARG A 562 -12.66 17.08 -7.93
C ARG A 562 -13.87 16.31 -8.44
N ASN A 563 -13.93 15.01 -8.17
CA ASN A 563 -15.00 14.13 -8.65
C ASN A 563 -16.30 14.30 -7.85
N ASN A 564 -16.24 14.81 -6.62
CA ASN A 564 -17.36 14.88 -5.70
C ASN A 564 -17.80 16.31 -5.36
N CYS A 565 -17.15 17.35 -5.92
CA CYS A 565 -17.69 18.70 -5.85
C CYS A 565 -19.06 18.79 -6.59
N PRO A 566 -20.00 19.60 -6.10
CA PRO A 566 -21.29 19.78 -6.78
C PRO A 566 -21.10 20.14 -8.26
N PRO A 567 -21.93 19.58 -9.16
CA PRO A 567 -21.84 19.89 -10.59
C PRO A 567 -21.93 21.41 -10.87
N GLY A 568 -21.04 21.91 -11.71
CA GLY A 568 -20.98 23.32 -12.10
C GLY A 568 -20.41 24.26 -11.03
N ALA A 569 -19.81 23.72 -9.96
CA ALA A 569 -19.14 24.53 -8.94
C ALA A 569 -17.94 25.29 -9.55
N ASP A 570 -17.86 26.59 -9.27
CA ASP A 570 -16.70 27.43 -9.62
C ASP A 570 -15.63 27.28 -8.53
N VAL A 571 -14.80 26.25 -8.68
CA VAL A 571 -13.76 25.87 -7.72
C VAL A 571 -12.51 25.38 -8.45
N THR A 572 -11.36 25.79 -7.94
CA THR A 572 -10.04 25.28 -8.35
C THR A 572 -9.44 24.45 -7.20
N VAL A 573 -9.02 23.22 -7.50
CA VAL A 573 -8.38 22.31 -6.57
C VAL A 573 -6.98 22.00 -7.08
N SER A 574 -5.95 22.40 -6.34
CA SER A 574 -4.55 22.32 -6.78
C SER A 574 -3.63 21.76 -5.71
N ASP A 575 -2.67 20.93 -6.12
CA ASP A 575 -1.55 20.51 -5.29
C ASP A 575 -0.53 21.65 -5.19
N VAL A 576 -0.27 22.10 -3.97
CA VAL A 576 0.74 23.10 -3.63
C VAL A 576 1.78 22.54 -2.65
N THR A 577 1.93 21.22 -2.59
CA THR A 577 2.78 20.52 -1.63
C THR A 577 4.21 21.03 -1.68
N SER A 578 4.77 21.18 -2.86
CA SER A 578 6.16 21.58 -3.05
C SER A 578 6.42 23.08 -2.89
N ASP A 579 5.36 23.91 -2.86
CA ASP A 579 5.49 25.37 -2.73
C ASP A 579 5.79 25.81 -1.29
N PHE A 580 5.47 24.94 -0.31
CA PHE A 580 5.55 25.29 1.12
C PHE A 580 6.34 24.25 1.91
N ALA A 581 7.18 24.76 2.81
CA ALA A 581 7.76 24.00 3.92
C ALA A 581 6.85 24.09 5.15
N VAL A 582 6.85 23.00 5.95
CA VAL A 582 6.15 22.96 7.24
C VAL A 582 7.11 22.41 8.29
N LEU A 583 7.35 23.16 9.35
CA LEU A 583 8.19 22.80 10.48
C LEU A 583 7.34 22.69 11.74
N GLY A 584 7.31 21.52 12.37
CA GLY A 584 6.62 21.27 13.63
C GLY A 584 7.54 21.55 14.81
N LEU A 585 7.32 22.65 15.49
CA LEU A 585 7.98 22.98 16.77
C LEU A 585 7.11 22.46 17.91
N SER A 586 7.60 21.49 18.68
CA SER A 586 6.83 20.84 19.75
C SER A 586 7.63 20.69 21.03
N GLY A 587 6.96 20.80 22.16
CA GLY A 587 7.54 20.61 23.50
C GLY A 587 7.29 21.77 24.46
N PRO A 588 7.61 21.57 25.75
CA PRO A 588 7.35 22.56 26.82
C PRO A 588 8.06 23.90 26.63
N ASP A 589 9.20 23.93 25.97
CA ASP A 589 9.97 25.15 25.72
C ASP A 589 9.52 25.93 24.48
N SER A 590 8.55 25.42 23.70
CA SER A 590 8.10 26.05 22.45
C SER A 590 7.67 27.51 22.62
N ALA A 591 6.95 27.86 23.72
CA ALA A 591 6.51 29.22 23.99
C ALA A 591 7.69 30.15 24.35
N ARG A 592 8.68 29.66 25.09
CA ARG A 592 9.91 30.40 25.40
C ARG A 592 10.69 30.68 24.13
N ILE A 593 10.82 29.68 23.26
CA ILE A 593 11.50 29.81 21.96
C ILE A 593 10.79 30.81 21.07
N ALA A 594 9.45 30.73 20.97
CA ALA A 594 8.67 31.74 20.22
C ALA A 594 8.96 33.17 20.67
N THR A 595 9.06 33.40 21.99
CA THR A 595 9.44 34.70 22.53
C THR A 595 10.88 35.07 22.20
N ALA A 596 11.84 34.15 22.35
CA ALA A 596 13.25 34.40 22.08
C ALA A 596 13.54 34.78 20.61
N ILE A 597 12.79 34.23 19.66
CA ILE A 597 12.90 34.56 18.23
C ILE A 597 12.04 35.76 17.79
N GLY A 598 11.44 36.50 18.74
CA GLY A 598 10.59 37.64 18.43
C GLY A 598 9.22 37.30 17.83
N ALA A 599 8.73 36.10 18.08
CA ALA A 599 7.45 35.60 17.60
C ALA A 599 6.40 35.47 18.72
N ASP A 600 6.38 36.37 19.68
CA ASP A 600 5.43 36.36 20.82
C ASP A 600 3.97 36.28 20.41
N TRP A 601 3.63 36.75 19.20
CA TRP A 601 2.30 36.69 18.64
C TRP A 601 1.78 35.25 18.53
N MET A 602 2.66 34.26 18.43
CA MET A 602 2.29 32.84 18.40
C MET A 602 1.67 32.35 19.71
N ASN A 603 2.12 32.90 20.85
CA ASN A 603 1.64 32.52 22.18
C ASN A 603 0.14 32.82 22.37
N GLY A 604 -0.40 33.78 21.62
CA GLY A 604 -1.83 34.13 21.63
C GLY A 604 -2.73 33.23 20.75
N ILE A 605 -2.16 32.34 19.95
CA ILE A 605 -2.94 31.51 19.04
C ILE A 605 -3.66 30.40 19.84
N GLY A 606 -4.98 30.33 19.72
CA GLY A 606 -5.79 29.27 20.33
C GLY A 606 -5.61 27.91 19.64
N TYR A 607 -5.93 26.84 20.35
CA TYR A 607 -5.89 25.49 19.78
C TYR A 607 -6.89 25.36 18.62
N PHE A 608 -6.50 24.70 17.51
CA PHE A 608 -7.18 24.69 16.22
C PHE A 608 -7.40 26.07 15.60
N ARG A 609 -6.41 26.96 15.79
CA ARG A 609 -6.36 28.27 15.13
C ARG A 609 -5.00 28.45 14.46
N HIS A 610 -4.97 29.33 13.47
CA HIS A 610 -3.74 29.76 12.83
C HIS A 610 -3.73 31.29 12.68
N GLN A 611 -2.52 31.83 12.56
CA GLN A 611 -2.29 33.26 12.33
C GLN A 611 -1.04 33.41 11.45
N GLU A 612 -1.05 34.43 10.62
CA GLU A 612 0.12 34.84 9.86
C GLU A 612 0.92 35.89 10.64
N GLY A 613 2.23 35.85 10.48
CA GLY A 613 3.17 36.77 11.09
C GLY A 613 4.54 36.62 10.46
N ARG A 614 5.56 37.15 11.15
CA ARG A 614 6.96 37.04 10.69
C ARG A 614 7.84 36.48 11.81
N ILE A 615 8.83 35.68 11.38
CA ILE A 615 9.96 35.23 12.21
C ILE A 615 11.23 35.72 11.50
N GLY A 616 11.89 36.73 12.07
CA GLY A 616 12.90 37.48 11.32
C GLY A 616 12.31 38.04 10.01
N ASP A 617 12.98 37.74 8.89
CA ASP A 617 12.52 38.19 7.57
C ASP A 617 11.60 37.17 6.87
N VAL A 618 11.28 36.07 7.50
CA VAL A 618 10.44 35.00 6.92
C VAL A 618 8.96 35.25 7.25
N ALA A 619 8.11 35.23 6.24
CA ALA A 619 6.66 35.20 6.42
C ALA A 619 6.23 33.77 6.83
N VAL A 620 5.55 33.68 7.95
CA VAL A 620 5.17 32.39 8.53
C VAL A 620 3.69 32.38 8.89
N ARG A 621 3.01 31.28 8.58
CA ARG A 621 1.73 30.94 9.20
C ARG A 621 1.99 29.93 10.29
N ALA A 622 1.70 30.30 11.54
CA ALA A 622 1.75 29.40 12.66
C ALA A 622 0.36 28.84 12.96
N ALA A 623 0.24 27.54 13.03
CA ALA A 623 -0.98 26.84 13.40
C ALA A 623 -0.79 26.10 14.72
N ARG A 624 -1.68 26.32 15.69
CA ARG A 624 -1.58 25.63 16.98
C ARG A 624 -2.26 24.27 16.90
N LEU A 625 -1.48 23.28 16.54
CA LEU A 625 -1.85 21.86 16.39
C LEU A 625 -0.81 20.97 17.05
N SER A 626 -1.12 19.70 17.23
CA SER A 626 -0.16 18.69 17.68
C SER A 626 -0.56 17.32 17.18
N TYR A 627 0.38 16.62 16.59
CA TYR A 627 0.28 15.20 16.23
C TYR A 627 1.12 14.29 17.12
N VAL A 628 1.90 14.88 18.05
CA VAL A 628 2.79 14.16 18.98
C VAL A 628 2.33 14.24 20.45
N GLY A 629 1.25 14.96 20.71
CA GLY A 629 0.71 15.12 22.06
C GLY A 629 1.41 16.15 22.93
N GLU A 630 2.33 16.96 22.38
CA GLU A 630 3.00 18.07 23.06
C GLU A 630 2.47 19.42 22.57
N ALA A 631 2.62 20.47 23.37
CA ALA A 631 2.27 21.82 22.94
C ALA A 631 3.26 22.33 21.89
N GLY A 632 2.77 23.16 20.96
CA GLY A 632 3.62 23.75 19.92
C GLY A 632 2.83 24.29 18.74
N TRP A 633 3.51 24.46 17.63
CA TRP A 633 2.95 24.98 16.39
C TRP A 633 3.51 24.27 15.17
N GLU A 634 2.70 24.19 14.14
CA GLU A 634 3.14 23.92 12.79
C GLU A 634 3.39 25.25 12.08
N LEU A 635 4.62 25.46 11.65
CA LEU A 635 5.10 26.70 11.03
C LEU A 635 5.21 26.49 9.52
N THR A 636 4.29 27.08 8.76
CA THR A 636 4.30 27.02 7.29
C THR A 636 4.94 28.28 6.72
N CYS A 637 5.93 28.12 5.84
CA CYS A 637 6.54 29.20 5.05
C CYS A 637 6.70 28.77 3.59
N ALA A 638 7.08 29.70 2.70
CA ALA A 638 7.50 29.34 1.36
C ALA A 638 8.69 28.36 1.41
N ALA A 639 8.73 27.38 0.52
CA ALA A 639 9.77 26.34 0.53
C ALA A 639 11.19 26.93 0.47
N GLY A 640 11.39 28.02 -0.30
CA GLY A 640 12.66 28.73 -0.39
C GLY A 640 13.14 29.43 0.88
N ASP A 641 12.22 29.71 1.82
CA ASP A 641 12.51 30.38 3.08
C ASP A 641 12.79 29.40 4.24
N ALA A 642 12.64 28.08 4.00
CA ALA A 642 12.75 27.06 5.04
C ALA A 642 14.11 27.09 5.76
N LYS A 643 15.21 27.25 5.03
CA LYS A 643 16.58 27.31 5.61
C LYS A 643 16.74 28.48 6.55
N ALA A 644 16.19 29.65 6.21
CA ALA A 644 16.26 30.85 7.06
C ALA A 644 15.44 30.66 8.34
N LEU A 645 14.24 30.09 8.23
CA LEU A 645 13.40 29.76 9.37
C LEU A 645 14.09 28.71 10.28
N PHE A 646 14.64 27.67 9.70
CA PHE A 646 15.38 26.64 10.43
C PHE A 646 16.57 27.22 11.18
N ALA A 647 17.39 28.06 10.54
CA ALA A 647 18.56 28.67 11.17
C ALA A 647 18.16 29.49 12.41
N THR A 648 17.04 30.22 12.34
CA THR A 648 16.52 31.00 13.47
C THR A 648 16.09 30.10 14.65
N LEU A 649 15.40 28.98 14.34
CA LEU A 649 14.96 28.05 15.38
C LEU A 649 16.13 27.24 15.97
N ALA A 650 17.07 26.78 15.14
CA ALA A 650 18.24 26.03 15.57
C ALA A 650 19.13 26.83 16.54
N GLY A 651 19.20 28.17 16.40
CA GLY A 651 19.89 29.06 17.32
C GLY A 651 19.37 29.01 18.76
N GLU A 652 18.14 28.56 18.98
CA GLU A 652 17.51 28.42 20.29
C GLU A 652 17.63 27.03 20.91
N GLY A 653 18.40 26.13 20.28
CA GLY A 653 18.71 24.80 20.81
C GLY A 653 17.60 23.78 20.62
N VAL A 654 16.74 23.93 19.60
CA VAL A 654 15.77 22.89 19.23
C VAL A 654 16.48 21.64 18.73
N VAL A 655 15.97 20.48 19.05
CA VAL A 655 16.54 19.19 18.67
C VAL A 655 15.78 18.65 17.46
N PRO A 656 16.47 18.23 16.37
CA PRO A 656 15.82 17.53 15.26
C PRO A 656 15.12 16.26 15.73
N VAL A 657 13.91 16.01 15.19
CA VAL A 657 13.05 14.87 15.54
C VAL A 657 12.59 14.19 14.26
N GLY A 658 12.93 12.90 14.10
CA GLY A 658 12.59 12.11 12.95
C GLY A 658 11.21 11.48 13.00
N ALA A 659 10.85 10.83 11.90
CA ALA A 659 9.53 10.23 11.73
C ALA A 659 9.29 9.04 12.67
N PHE A 660 10.34 8.31 13.12
CA PHE A 660 10.18 7.20 14.06
C PHE A 660 9.78 7.71 15.45
N ALA A 661 10.40 8.80 15.93
CA ALA A 661 10.00 9.45 17.18
C ALA A 661 8.57 10.01 17.08
N GLN A 662 8.22 10.67 15.96
CA GLN A 662 6.86 11.15 15.70
C GLN A 662 5.84 10.00 15.76
N THR A 663 6.16 8.86 15.11
CA THR A 663 5.29 7.67 15.10
C THR A 663 5.12 7.08 16.50
N ALA A 664 6.19 6.94 17.28
CA ALA A 664 6.10 6.48 18.66
C ALA A 664 5.19 7.38 19.49
N MET A 665 5.41 8.69 19.43
CA MET A 665 4.63 9.67 20.20
C MET A 665 3.16 9.73 19.80
N ARG A 666 2.82 9.60 18.49
CA ARG A 666 1.40 9.62 18.05
C ARG A 666 0.65 8.39 18.54
N ILE A 667 1.30 7.20 18.54
CA ILE A 667 0.69 5.94 18.99
C ILE A 667 0.41 6.00 20.50
N GLU A 668 1.35 6.47 21.32
CA GLU A 668 1.14 6.69 22.74
C GLU A 668 -0.04 7.63 23.02
N LYS A 669 -0.25 8.61 22.14
CA LYS A 669 -1.35 9.59 22.22
C LYS A 669 -2.66 9.07 21.63
N GLY A 670 -2.66 7.88 21.01
CA GLY A 670 -3.83 7.32 20.35
C GLY A 670 -4.24 8.09 19.08
N PHE A 671 -3.32 8.84 18.47
CA PHE A 671 -3.57 9.50 17.19
C PHE A 671 -3.42 8.53 16.03
N LEU A 672 -4.43 8.50 15.19
CA LEU A 672 -4.58 7.54 14.10
C LEU A 672 -3.82 7.99 12.86
N ALA A 673 -3.51 7.06 11.98
CA ALA A 673 -2.88 7.30 10.70
C ALA A 673 -3.60 6.53 9.60
N TYR A 674 -3.90 7.19 8.48
CA TYR A 674 -4.47 6.56 7.30
C TYR A 674 -3.47 5.56 6.68
N GLY A 675 -3.99 4.40 6.27
CA GLY A 675 -3.20 3.28 5.75
C GLY A 675 -2.64 2.36 6.83
N HIS A 676 -2.87 2.68 8.11
CA HIS A 676 -2.53 1.84 9.26
C HIS A 676 -3.75 1.58 10.14
N ASP A 677 -4.31 2.64 10.72
CA ASP A 677 -5.43 2.59 11.66
C ASP A 677 -6.77 2.94 10.99
N LEU A 678 -6.71 3.67 9.91
CA LEU A 678 -7.84 4.15 9.11
C LEU A 678 -7.67 3.70 7.66
N ASP A 679 -8.76 3.24 7.08
CA ASP A 679 -8.90 2.86 5.69
C ASP A 679 -10.39 2.89 5.29
N THR A 680 -10.72 2.44 4.08
CA THR A 680 -12.10 2.45 3.59
C THR A 680 -12.99 1.36 4.19
N ASP A 681 -12.44 0.41 4.95
CA ASP A 681 -13.18 -0.61 5.71
C ASP A 681 -13.48 -0.13 7.15
N VAL A 682 -12.84 0.97 7.61
CA VAL A 682 -12.99 1.53 8.95
C VAL A 682 -13.94 2.72 8.93
N THR A 683 -14.99 2.69 9.78
CA THR A 683 -15.91 3.83 9.92
C THR A 683 -15.46 4.77 11.04
N PRO A 684 -15.93 6.03 11.04
CA PRO A 684 -15.63 6.96 12.15
C PRO A 684 -16.03 6.44 13.54
N GLN A 685 -17.13 5.67 13.65
CA GLN A 685 -17.57 5.07 14.90
C GLN A 685 -16.59 3.98 15.40
N MET A 686 -16.07 3.15 14.50
CA MET A 686 -15.04 2.16 14.83
C MET A 686 -13.75 2.84 15.34
N ALA A 687 -13.45 4.00 14.77
CA ALA A 687 -12.25 4.77 15.06
C ALA A 687 -12.36 5.72 16.27
N GLY A 688 -13.56 5.89 16.87
CA GLY A 688 -13.79 6.87 17.94
C GLY A 688 -13.67 8.33 17.44
N LEU A 689 -13.97 8.57 16.16
CA LEU A 689 -13.85 9.87 15.50
C LEU A 689 -15.21 10.57 15.28
N GLU A 690 -16.24 10.22 16.01
CA GLU A 690 -17.58 10.81 15.90
C GLU A 690 -17.57 12.34 16.13
N PHE A 691 -16.62 12.86 16.89
CA PHE A 691 -16.45 14.31 17.09
C PHE A 691 -16.15 15.06 15.77
N ALA A 692 -15.64 14.35 14.74
CA ALA A 692 -15.39 14.90 13.41
C ALA A 692 -16.63 14.84 12.49
N LEU A 693 -17.78 14.35 12.97
CA LEU A 693 -19.03 14.27 12.24
C LEU A 693 -19.97 15.40 12.63
N ALA A 694 -20.32 16.29 11.69
CA ALA A 694 -21.30 17.34 11.96
C ALA A 694 -22.72 16.79 11.81
N GLY A 695 -23.45 16.66 12.92
CA GLY A 695 -24.79 16.06 12.94
C GLY A 695 -25.85 16.81 12.14
N ASN A 696 -25.70 18.11 11.95
CA ASN A 696 -26.68 19.02 11.34
C ASN A 696 -26.36 19.46 9.91
N LYS A 697 -25.46 18.78 9.22
CA LYS A 697 -25.17 18.97 7.78
C LYS A 697 -25.25 17.63 7.05
N ASP A 698 -25.36 17.69 5.76
CA ASP A 698 -25.26 16.55 4.88
C ASP A 698 -23.85 16.45 4.29
N PHE A 699 -23.35 15.22 4.09
CA PHE A 699 -22.04 14.92 3.54
C PHE A 699 -22.03 13.51 2.94
N ILE A 700 -21.06 13.22 2.10
CA ILE A 700 -20.89 11.90 1.47
C ILE A 700 -20.67 10.83 2.54
N GLY A 701 -21.37 9.70 2.45
CA GLY A 701 -21.30 8.59 3.40
C GLY A 701 -22.20 8.72 4.63
N LYS A 702 -22.82 9.89 4.89
CA LYS A 702 -23.69 10.08 6.07
C LYS A 702 -24.84 9.09 6.14
N ALA A 703 -25.49 8.82 5.00
CA ALA A 703 -26.61 7.88 4.96
C ALA A 703 -26.23 6.47 5.39
N ALA A 704 -25.02 6.02 5.03
CA ALA A 704 -24.51 4.70 5.40
C ALA A 704 -24.16 4.59 6.89
N LEU A 705 -23.88 5.70 7.57
CA LEU A 705 -23.61 5.74 9.01
C LEU A 705 -24.88 5.70 9.87
N ASN A 706 -26.04 6.05 9.30
CA ASN A 706 -27.30 6.07 10.02
C ASN A 706 -27.69 4.66 10.49
N GLY A 707 -27.97 4.52 11.78
CA GLY A 707 -28.31 3.24 12.39
C GLY A 707 -27.12 2.34 12.79
N ARG A 708 -25.86 2.82 12.60
CA ARG A 708 -24.63 2.13 13.03
C ARG A 708 -24.08 2.74 14.32
N SER A 709 -24.89 2.86 15.37
CA SER A 709 -24.44 3.45 16.64
C SER A 709 -23.44 2.59 17.40
N ASP A 710 -23.53 1.27 17.26
CA ASP A 710 -22.67 0.31 17.96
C ASP A 710 -21.88 -0.50 16.92
N PRO A 711 -20.62 -0.08 16.61
CA PRO A 711 -19.79 -0.81 15.65
C PRO A 711 -19.40 -2.19 16.23
N ALA A 712 -19.34 -3.20 15.36
CA ALA A 712 -18.94 -4.56 15.73
C ALA A 712 -17.47 -4.62 16.22
N THR A 713 -16.63 -3.71 15.73
CA THR A 713 -15.23 -3.57 16.14
C THR A 713 -14.91 -2.13 16.47
N ARG A 714 -13.89 -1.91 17.33
CA ARG A 714 -13.41 -0.58 17.68
C ARG A 714 -11.91 -0.53 17.88
N LEU A 715 -11.32 0.66 17.67
CA LEU A 715 -9.92 0.93 17.97
C LEU A 715 -9.74 1.18 19.47
N ILE A 716 -8.69 0.56 20.02
CA ILE A 716 -8.22 0.71 21.40
C ILE A 716 -6.71 0.85 21.43
N SER A 717 -6.17 1.27 22.57
CA SER A 717 -4.72 1.24 22.84
C SER A 717 -4.34 -0.02 23.62
N LEU A 718 -3.18 -0.59 23.29
CA LEU A 718 -2.57 -1.71 24.02
C LEU A 718 -1.22 -1.30 24.61
N SER A 719 -0.91 -1.78 25.82
CA SER A 719 0.41 -1.65 26.44
C SER A 719 0.93 -3.05 26.80
N PHE A 720 2.09 -3.42 26.27
CA PHE A 720 2.67 -4.76 26.46
C PHE A 720 3.37 -4.88 27.82
N GLN A 721 3.31 -6.08 28.42
CA GLN A 721 3.98 -6.31 29.69
C GLN A 721 5.49 -6.60 29.51
N ASP A 722 5.86 -7.28 28.42
CA ASP A 722 7.25 -7.53 28.08
C ASP A 722 7.84 -6.30 27.36
N GLU A 723 8.85 -5.70 27.98
CA GLU A 723 9.55 -4.52 27.46
C GLU A 723 10.41 -4.83 26.21
N ASN A 724 10.68 -6.10 25.94
CA ASN A 724 11.45 -6.54 24.80
C ASN A 724 10.56 -6.98 23.61
N ALA A 725 9.25 -7.02 23.79
CA ALA A 725 8.35 -7.33 22.68
C ALA A 725 8.46 -6.28 21.57
N VAL A 726 8.48 -6.74 20.32
CA VAL A 726 8.58 -5.89 19.13
C VAL A 726 7.35 -6.10 18.24
N PRO A 727 6.20 -5.51 18.63
CA PRO A 727 5.03 -5.50 17.76
C PRO A 727 5.25 -4.57 16.56
N LEU A 728 4.75 -4.97 15.39
CA LEU A 728 4.94 -4.26 14.12
C LEU A 728 3.63 -3.77 13.49
N GLY A 729 2.49 -4.25 14.00
CA GLY A 729 1.18 -4.12 13.39
C GLY A 729 0.72 -5.41 12.71
N ASN A 730 -0.59 -5.55 12.58
CA ASN A 730 -1.29 -6.73 12.06
C ASN A 730 -1.11 -8.02 12.89
N GLU A 731 -0.60 -7.96 14.12
CA GLU A 731 -0.56 -9.13 15.00
C GLU A 731 -1.96 -9.50 15.50
N PRO A 732 -2.29 -10.81 15.58
CA PRO A 732 -3.54 -11.27 16.19
C PRO A 732 -3.64 -10.89 17.67
N VAL A 733 -4.75 -10.28 18.06
CA VAL A 733 -5.13 -10.03 19.46
C VAL A 733 -6.07 -11.11 19.90
N LEU A 734 -5.80 -11.74 21.07
CA LEU A 734 -6.54 -12.88 21.58
C LEU A 734 -7.12 -12.59 22.96
N ALA A 735 -8.30 -13.14 23.19
CA ALA A 735 -8.93 -13.22 24.52
C ALA A 735 -9.33 -14.68 24.77
N GLY A 736 -8.78 -15.30 25.83
CA GLY A 736 -9.03 -16.70 26.14
C GLY A 736 -8.71 -17.66 24.99
N GLY A 737 -7.65 -17.42 24.24
CA GLY A 737 -7.21 -18.21 23.09
C GLY A 737 -8.01 -17.99 21.80
N ARG A 738 -9.03 -17.14 21.79
CA ARG A 738 -9.80 -16.77 20.59
C ARG A 738 -9.28 -15.44 20.02
N ILE A 739 -9.05 -15.37 18.72
CA ILE A 739 -8.71 -14.12 18.03
C ILE A 739 -9.94 -13.21 18.09
N ILE A 740 -9.73 -11.99 18.62
CA ILE A 740 -10.74 -10.94 18.75
C ILE A 740 -10.46 -9.72 17.88
N GLY A 741 -9.32 -9.68 17.21
CA GLY A 741 -8.92 -8.56 16.37
C GLY A 741 -7.45 -8.57 16.04
N LYS A 742 -6.92 -7.39 15.66
CA LYS A 742 -5.53 -7.20 15.25
C LYS A 742 -4.97 -5.89 15.77
N THR A 743 -3.65 -5.84 15.98
CA THR A 743 -2.92 -4.57 16.07
C THR A 743 -2.93 -3.87 14.70
N THR A 744 -2.93 -2.54 14.69
CA THR A 744 -2.90 -1.73 13.45
C THR A 744 -1.61 -0.93 13.35
N SER A 745 -1.24 -0.25 14.42
CA SER A 745 0.02 0.49 14.56
C SER A 745 0.72 0.05 15.83
N ALA A 746 2.05 -0.03 15.80
CA ALA A 746 2.83 -0.40 16.97
C ALA A 746 4.18 0.33 17.01
N ALA A 747 4.69 0.57 18.22
CA ALA A 747 6.01 1.14 18.47
C ALA A 747 6.44 0.87 19.92
N PHE A 748 7.70 1.20 20.25
CA PHE A 748 8.06 1.39 21.64
C PHE A 748 7.59 2.76 22.12
N GLY A 749 6.80 2.80 23.19
CA GLY A 749 6.31 4.03 23.82
C GLY A 749 7.33 4.54 24.82
N TYR A 750 8.19 5.45 24.39
CA TYR A 750 9.27 5.96 25.23
C TYR A 750 8.78 6.76 26.47
N ARG A 751 7.63 7.46 26.34
CA ARG A 751 7.00 8.19 27.46
C ARG A 751 6.20 7.25 28.38
N VAL A 752 5.70 6.14 27.83
CA VAL A 752 4.99 5.08 28.55
C VAL A 752 5.96 4.07 29.16
N GLY A 753 7.20 3.95 28.63
CA GLY A 753 8.27 3.09 29.10
C GLY A 753 8.12 1.60 28.68
N ARG A 754 7.33 1.31 27.66
CA ARG A 754 7.10 -0.06 27.16
C ARG A 754 6.54 -0.08 25.74
N PRO A 755 6.55 -1.22 25.03
CA PRO A 755 5.91 -1.35 23.75
C PRO A 755 4.40 -1.05 23.84
N VAL A 756 3.87 -0.37 22.81
CA VAL A 756 2.47 0.05 22.71
C VAL A 756 1.94 -0.22 21.32
N ALA A 757 0.63 -0.41 21.21
CA ALA A 757 -0.04 -0.54 19.91
C ALA A 757 -1.41 0.12 19.93
N ILE A 758 -1.90 0.45 18.74
CA ILE A 758 -3.34 0.64 18.47
C ILE A 758 -3.84 -0.67 17.90
N ALA A 759 -5.05 -1.08 18.27
CA ALA A 759 -5.62 -2.34 17.84
C ALA A 759 -7.10 -2.19 17.50
N LEU A 760 -7.54 -2.81 16.42
CA LEU A 760 -8.94 -2.93 16.04
C LEU A 760 -9.46 -4.28 16.56
N VAL A 761 -10.38 -4.25 17.52
CA VAL A 761 -10.89 -5.45 18.20
C VAL A 761 -12.41 -5.49 18.27
N GLU A 762 -12.99 -6.67 18.43
CA GLU A 762 -14.44 -6.85 18.65
C GLU A 762 -14.91 -5.99 19.83
N SER A 763 -15.98 -5.24 19.63
CA SER A 763 -16.45 -4.25 20.62
C SER A 763 -16.92 -4.88 21.92
N ASP A 764 -17.48 -6.08 21.88
CA ASP A 764 -17.95 -6.84 23.04
C ASP A 764 -16.82 -7.46 23.88
N ALA A 765 -15.62 -7.58 23.29
CA ALA A 765 -14.43 -8.05 24.00
C ALA A 765 -13.67 -6.92 24.72
N VAL A 766 -14.05 -5.65 24.51
CA VAL A 766 -13.34 -4.49 25.09
C VAL A 766 -13.70 -4.33 26.58
N ILE A 767 -12.70 -4.48 27.43
CA ILE A 767 -12.78 -4.20 28.87
C ILE A 767 -11.65 -3.21 29.19
N ASP A 768 -12.00 -1.99 29.54
CA ASP A 768 -11.00 -0.97 29.91
C ASP A 768 -10.22 -1.43 31.15
N GLY A 769 -8.88 -1.44 31.05
CA GLY A 769 -8.00 -2.03 32.06
C GLY A 769 -7.93 -3.56 32.02
N GLY A 770 -8.64 -4.23 31.11
CA GLY A 770 -8.60 -5.68 30.94
C GLY A 770 -7.30 -6.17 30.30
N ALA A 771 -7.05 -7.48 30.40
CA ALA A 771 -5.87 -8.13 29.81
C ALA A 771 -6.23 -8.89 28.53
N VAL A 772 -5.34 -8.84 27.56
CA VAL A 772 -5.39 -9.64 26.32
C VAL A 772 -4.01 -10.25 26.06
N GLU A 773 -3.96 -11.13 25.09
CA GLU A 773 -2.73 -11.69 24.56
C GLU A 773 -2.55 -11.25 23.10
N VAL A 774 -1.31 -11.07 22.68
CA VAL A 774 -0.98 -10.73 21.28
C VAL A 774 0.01 -11.75 20.76
N ASN A 775 -0.29 -12.33 19.59
CA ASN A 775 0.60 -13.30 18.96
C ASN A 775 1.64 -12.57 18.08
N ILE A 776 2.82 -12.37 18.61
CA ILE A 776 3.95 -11.74 17.91
C ILE A 776 4.83 -12.83 17.29
N GLY A 777 4.52 -13.24 16.05
CA GLY A 777 5.33 -14.24 15.34
C GLY A 777 5.39 -15.62 16.01
N GLY A 778 4.28 -16.07 16.59
CA GLY A 778 4.18 -17.35 17.30
C GLY A 778 4.44 -17.25 18.81
N GLU A 779 4.93 -16.11 19.30
CA GLU A 779 5.09 -15.85 20.72
C GLU A 779 3.87 -15.12 21.27
N ILE A 780 3.30 -15.63 22.34
CA ILE A 780 2.12 -15.06 22.99
C ILE A 780 2.57 -14.11 24.10
N VAL A 781 2.31 -12.81 23.89
CA VAL A 781 2.71 -11.73 24.82
C VAL A 781 1.48 -11.09 25.45
N ALA A 782 1.49 -10.94 26.78
CA ALA A 782 0.39 -10.30 27.49
C ALA A 782 0.41 -8.77 27.29
N ALA A 783 -0.78 -8.18 27.12
CA ALA A 783 -0.97 -6.72 27.01
C ALA A 783 -2.21 -6.26 27.78
N GLY A 784 -2.16 -5.03 28.27
CA GLY A 784 -3.31 -4.35 28.89
C GLY A 784 -4.07 -3.51 27.86
N MET A 785 -5.41 -3.57 27.89
CA MET A 785 -6.29 -2.74 27.07
C MET A 785 -6.53 -1.38 27.70
N SER A 786 -6.63 -0.35 26.90
CA SER A 786 -7.11 0.98 27.30
C SER A 786 -7.97 1.60 26.21
N VAL A 787 -9.15 2.08 26.59
CA VAL A 787 -10.01 2.87 25.69
C VAL A 787 -9.48 4.31 25.55
N ALA A 788 -8.81 4.82 26.57
CA ALA A 788 -8.18 6.13 26.56
C ALA A 788 -6.75 6.04 26.01
N PRO A 789 -6.20 7.13 25.45
CA PRO A 789 -4.78 7.21 25.12
C PRO A 789 -3.89 6.89 26.31
N LEU A 790 -2.77 6.18 26.08
CA LEU A 790 -1.84 5.76 27.12
C LEU A 790 -1.03 6.93 27.70
N PHE A 791 -0.84 7.98 26.89
CA PHE A 791 -0.14 9.20 27.30
C PHE A 791 -1.08 10.41 27.25
N ASP A 792 -1.12 11.20 28.35
CA ASP A 792 -1.91 12.42 28.49
C ASP A 792 -3.35 12.27 27.96
N PRO A 793 -4.18 11.37 28.51
CA PRO A 793 -5.52 11.06 27.98
C PRO A 793 -6.45 12.29 27.94
N SER A 794 -6.24 13.25 28.80
CA SER A 794 -7.01 14.51 28.84
C SER A 794 -6.63 15.50 27.73
N GLY A 795 -5.46 15.35 27.09
CA GLY A 795 -4.90 16.32 26.16
C GLY A 795 -4.47 17.64 26.81
N ALA A 796 -4.20 17.61 28.11
CA ALA A 796 -3.85 18.82 28.86
C ALA A 796 -2.54 19.43 28.36
N ARG A 797 -1.54 18.62 28.05
CA ARG A 797 -0.23 19.10 27.56
C ARG A 797 -0.33 19.92 26.27
N MET A 798 -1.14 19.48 25.32
CA MET A 798 -1.32 20.16 24.04
C MET A 798 -2.07 21.50 24.16
N ARG A 799 -2.98 21.60 25.13
CA ARG A 799 -3.95 22.71 25.24
C ARG A 799 -3.53 23.82 26.18
N GLN A 800 -2.66 23.53 27.15
CA GLN A 800 -2.25 24.54 28.12
C GLN A 800 -1.39 25.63 27.46
N PRO A 801 -1.69 26.93 27.67
CA PRO A 801 -0.70 27.96 27.41
C PRO A 801 0.45 27.73 28.37
N GLN A 802 1.64 27.51 27.86
CA GLN A 802 2.82 27.37 28.73
C GLN A 802 3.19 28.73 29.33
N LEU A 803 2.58 29.05 30.40
CA LEU A 803 3.11 30.10 31.31
C LEU A 803 4.37 29.51 31.95
N VAL A 804 5.50 30.09 31.60
CA VAL A 804 6.78 29.87 32.25
C VAL A 804 6.60 30.07 33.74
N GLN A 805 6.54 29.00 34.53
CA GLN A 805 6.89 29.12 35.94
C GLN A 805 8.39 29.37 35.98
N ALA A 806 8.74 30.64 36.20
CA ALA A 806 10.07 31.02 36.57
C ALA A 806 10.45 30.14 37.77
N LYS A 807 11.39 29.20 37.57
CA LYS A 807 12.05 28.53 38.69
C LYS A 807 12.70 29.67 39.51
N SER A 808 12.04 30.08 40.59
CA SER A 808 12.67 30.91 41.60
C SER A 808 13.89 30.15 42.09
N LYS A 809 15.08 30.61 41.70
CA LYS A 809 16.30 30.24 42.39
C LYS A 809 16.12 30.70 43.85
N VAL A 810 15.76 29.77 44.73
CA VAL A 810 15.98 29.95 46.16
C VAL A 810 17.48 29.74 46.35
N MET A 811 18.14 30.81 46.81
CA MET A 811 19.53 30.81 47.25
C MET A 811 19.75 29.82 48.39
#